data_eb06f8ad2657c1b76b1f78c738bbb80d
#
_entry.id   eb06f8ad2657c1b76b1f78c738bbb80d
#
_cell.length_a   1.000
_cell.length_b   1.000
_cell.length_c   1.000
_cell.angle_alpha   90.00
_cell.angle_beta   90.00
_cell.angle_gamma   90.00
#
_symmetry.space_group_name_H-M   'P 1'
#
loop_
_entity.id
_entity.type
_entity.pdbx_description
1 polymer ?
#
loop_
_entity_poly.entity_id
_entity_poly.type
_entity_poly.pdbx_seq_one_letter_code
_entity_poly.pdbx_strand_id
1 'polypeptide(L)'
;MMMLRFSICQKCGIGFQPVMAERTNGKSIRLCLTLILLLFSLAPAVHAETYTPGQPINKDFDSFAKSFLVNHCVDCHGEYDPEGGLSLEDLGEVDEINASTWTSVWAQVALNEMPPPDMTQPEVIERLQFSDWVVNELSRVLRDKGGFHAHRDPNKGNFVDHELLFGQLPDGIELRPTSSPARIWRVTPEEHITRLNELINTEPEFDPKKPGLRTRGDAVPTNHGGELKLYFGTDRIIFWQGGTVAYATAVKSVPAVLSSARDHGLENYPDFYTVNSAEATQIMGMAGDIIRYMMDGPLSIAHPYQITDDPKSIADKMKGDLRGLPTSLVYSTKVVRPLTPVYDLMNEEGVTDERVRAAVDFLFEALTFRPPSKTESDAYVQIVNQSIDKLGKKDGAVLGLSSIFLDRDALFRPELAAYGKPDAYGRVMLQDWELGLAVNHALRYIQPDEALRDAIVGGRMRTRADVEREVRRMLADDSIRKPRILQFFRDYFDYDQGGYICKDTKALADTGADSRGVNHYRAMFDATASTDRLIEMILQEDKDVLKQLLTTDKVVASERDNIYFGRQRSKEERAASIAAERKAAAEVAKQAAAELEAWKQANPGKKPPAKKPTRRTYVHHGVEQADLSGPTIYARVGRRSFGRGSMEPERTLATAPEGERLGILTHPAWLVSHSDAMDNHAIRRGRWIQERLLGGGIPDVPITVDAMLPDEPKSTLRERMRVTREDYCWTCHKKMDPLGLPFEMYNHAGLYRELELEEPVDTTGEIIDSGDPSLDGEVGNAIELIERIAESERAEQVFVRHAFRFWMGRNETLNDAPVLQAAHRAYKQSGGSMNELLVSLLTSDAFLYRTRSDAALADTH
;
A
#
# COMPACT_ATOMS: atom_id res chain seq x y z
N MET A 1 -23.34 -29.69 -45.01
CA MET A 1 -24.07 -28.93 -46.02
C MET A 1 -23.78 -27.47 -45.72
N MET A 2 -22.63 -27.01 -46.17
CA MET A 2 -22.05 -25.72 -45.81
C MET A 2 -21.96 -24.92 -47.13
N MET A 3 -22.76 -23.86 -47.22
CA MET A 3 -22.74 -22.94 -48.36
C MET A 3 -21.61 -21.92 -48.15
N LEU A 4 -20.59 -22.00 -48.97
CA LEU A 4 -19.63 -20.92 -49.17
C LEU A 4 -20.24 -19.86 -50.09
N ARG A 5 -20.38 -18.64 -49.60
CA ARG A 5 -20.69 -17.47 -50.43
C ARG A 5 -19.35 -16.80 -50.85
N PHE A 6 -19.07 -16.86 -52.10
CA PHE A 6 -18.07 -16.02 -52.74
C PHE A 6 -18.70 -14.69 -53.17
N SER A 7 -18.14 -13.60 -52.75
CA SER A 7 -18.49 -12.25 -53.21
C SER A 7 -17.55 -11.92 -54.38
N ILE A 8 -18.10 -11.76 -55.56
CA ILE A 8 -17.34 -11.41 -56.78
C ILE A 8 -17.34 -9.90 -56.92
N CYS A 9 -16.15 -9.31 -56.94
CA CYS A 9 -15.94 -7.90 -57.28
C CYS A 9 -16.07 -7.71 -58.80
N GLN A 10 -17.04 -6.96 -59.22
CA GLN A 10 -17.33 -6.61 -60.57
C GLN A 10 -16.58 -5.34 -60.99
N LYS A 11 -15.35 -5.51 -61.57
CA LYS A 11 -14.75 -4.51 -62.48
C LYS A 11 -13.44 -5.07 -63.05
N CYS A 12 -13.54 -5.83 -64.14
CA CYS A 12 -12.56 -5.83 -65.23
C CYS A 12 -13.10 -6.70 -66.34
N GLY A 13 -13.54 -6.12 -67.46
CA GLY A 13 -14.03 -6.81 -68.61
C GLY A 13 -12.90 -7.36 -69.49
N ILE A 14 -12.77 -8.69 -69.51
CA ILE A 14 -12.12 -9.39 -70.59
C ILE A 14 -12.93 -10.65 -70.87
N GLY A 15 -13.48 -10.72 -72.05
CA GLY A 15 -14.29 -11.86 -72.56
C GLY A 15 -13.44 -13.09 -72.84
N PHE A 16 -13.88 -14.22 -72.37
CA PHE A 16 -13.38 -15.54 -72.79
C PHE A 16 -14.48 -16.30 -73.55
N GLN A 17 -14.21 -16.66 -74.75
CA GLN A 17 -15.00 -17.65 -75.54
C GLN A 17 -14.63 -19.07 -75.03
N PRO A 18 -15.58 -20.03 -75.05
CA PRO A 18 -15.28 -21.37 -74.65
C PRO A 18 -14.71 -22.18 -75.82
N VAL A 19 -13.52 -22.71 -75.60
CA VAL A 19 -12.96 -23.77 -76.51
C VAL A 19 -13.35 -25.11 -75.93
N MET A 20 -13.99 -25.93 -76.83
CA MET A 20 -14.33 -27.32 -76.51
C MET A 20 -13.06 -28.14 -76.22
N ALA A 21 -13.03 -28.84 -75.15
CA ALA A 21 -11.96 -29.76 -74.75
C ALA A 21 -12.33 -31.19 -75.24
N GLU A 22 -11.49 -31.75 -76.07
CA GLU A 22 -11.47 -33.14 -76.40
C GLU A 22 -11.12 -34.06 -75.21
N ARG A 23 -11.71 -35.19 -75.16
CA ARG A 23 -11.50 -36.26 -74.19
C ARG A 23 -10.06 -36.77 -74.24
N THR A 24 -9.27 -36.53 -73.19
CA THR A 24 -8.02 -37.27 -72.96
C THR A 24 -8.13 -38.13 -71.67
N ASN A 25 -7.54 -39.32 -71.82
CA ASN A 25 -7.67 -40.48 -70.93
C ASN A 25 -7.41 -40.22 -69.47
N GLY A 26 -8.28 -40.75 -68.63
CA GLY A 26 -8.32 -40.58 -67.18
C GLY A 26 -7.15 -41.16 -66.30
N LYS A 27 -6.00 -41.48 -66.90
CA LYS A 27 -4.83 -41.95 -66.20
C LYS A 27 -3.81 -40.81 -65.84
N SER A 28 -3.79 -39.77 -66.67
CA SER A 28 -2.84 -38.62 -66.44
C SER A 28 -3.34 -37.66 -65.41
N ILE A 29 -4.67 -37.57 -65.16
CA ILE A 29 -5.22 -36.63 -64.16
C ILE A 29 -5.03 -37.15 -62.73
N ARG A 30 -4.97 -38.47 -62.53
CA ARG A 30 -4.67 -39.03 -61.20
C ARG A 30 -3.21 -38.86 -60.79
N LEU A 31 -2.28 -38.80 -61.68
CA LEU A 31 -0.83 -38.60 -61.37
C LEU A 31 -0.51 -37.15 -61.11
N CYS A 32 -1.17 -36.18 -61.77
CA CYS A 32 -1.02 -34.77 -61.44
C CYS A 32 -1.65 -34.37 -60.11
N LEU A 33 -2.83 -34.89 -59.73
CA LEU A 33 -3.45 -34.64 -58.43
C LEU A 33 -2.66 -35.27 -57.29
N THR A 34 -2.04 -36.45 -57.50
CA THR A 34 -1.17 -37.09 -56.48
C THR A 34 0.17 -36.34 -56.32
N LEU A 35 0.73 -35.79 -57.40
CA LEU A 35 1.94 -34.97 -57.32
C LEU A 35 1.67 -33.58 -56.66
N ILE A 36 0.51 -32.96 -56.92
CA ILE A 36 0.13 -31.70 -56.27
C ILE A 36 -0.17 -31.94 -54.79
N LEU A 37 -0.81 -33.03 -54.39
CA LEU A 37 -1.02 -33.42 -52.99
C LEU A 37 0.30 -33.80 -52.27
N LEU A 38 1.29 -34.36 -52.96
CA LEU A 38 2.63 -34.63 -52.40
C LEU A 38 3.50 -33.37 -52.34
N LEU A 39 3.29 -32.37 -53.17
CA LEU A 39 4.01 -31.09 -53.09
C LEU A 39 3.46 -30.17 -51.97
N PHE A 40 2.16 -30.31 -51.61
CA PHE A 40 1.62 -29.64 -50.44
C PHE A 40 1.96 -30.33 -49.10
N SER A 41 2.38 -31.61 -49.12
CA SER A 41 2.82 -32.33 -47.94
C SER A 41 4.33 -32.20 -47.66
N LEU A 42 5.06 -31.43 -48.50
CA LEU A 42 6.49 -31.15 -48.35
C LEU A 42 6.77 -29.62 -48.18
N ALA A 43 5.75 -28.81 -47.98
CA ALA A 43 6.00 -27.50 -47.42
C ALA A 43 6.58 -27.76 -46.01
N PRO A 44 7.82 -27.27 -45.68
CA PRO A 44 8.24 -27.29 -44.29
C PRO A 44 7.13 -26.60 -43.52
N ALA A 45 6.60 -27.27 -42.49
CA ALA A 45 5.83 -26.58 -41.49
C ALA A 45 6.79 -25.51 -40.97
N VAL A 46 6.58 -24.26 -41.36
CA VAL A 46 7.19 -23.12 -40.69
C VAL A 46 6.63 -23.28 -39.28
N HIS A 47 7.38 -23.92 -38.41
CA HIS A 47 7.12 -23.85 -36.99
C HIS A 47 7.23 -22.35 -36.70
N ALA A 48 6.09 -21.70 -36.57
CA ALA A 48 6.08 -20.37 -35.97
C ALA A 48 6.88 -20.49 -34.68
N GLU A 49 7.93 -19.71 -34.59
CA GLU A 49 8.82 -19.70 -33.41
C GLU A 49 7.95 -19.43 -32.19
N THR A 50 7.81 -20.39 -31.29
CA THR A 50 6.98 -20.20 -30.09
C THR A 50 7.72 -19.25 -29.13
N TYR A 51 7.03 -18.22 -28.71
CA TYR A 51 7.55 -17.27 -27.72
C TYR A 51 7.09 -17.68 -26.30
N THR A 52 8.05 -17.74 -25.39
CA THR A 52 7.79 -17.99 -23.97
C THR A 52 8.23 -16.78 -23.15
N PRO A 53 7.31 -16.05 -22.50
CA PRO A 53 7.63 -14.84 -21.75
C PRO A 53 8.66 -15.10 -20.64
N GLY A 54 9.61 -14.12 -20.49
CA GLY A 54 10.64 -14.18 -19.46
C GLY A 54 11.76 -15.19 -19.73
N GLN A 55 11.86 -15.76 -20.92
CA GLN A 55 13.02 -16.52 -21.34
C GLN A 55 14.09 -15.58 -21.90
N PRO A 56 15.39 -15.83 -21.61
CA PRO A 56 16.46 -15.06 -22.23
C PRO A 56 16.37 -15.08 -23.75
N ILE A 57 16.33 -13.92 -24.37
CA ILE A 57 16.36 -13.77 -25.83
C ILE A 57 17.83 -13.74 -26.26
N ASN A 58 18.33 -14.89 -26.68
CA ASN A 58 19.71 -15.06 -27.17
C ASN A 58 19.85 -14.60 -28.63
N LYS A 59 19.56 -13.36 -28.90
CA LYS A 59 19.71 -12.71 -30.21
C LYS A 59 20.70 -11.56 -30.05
N ASP A 60 21.60 -11.37 -31.01
CA ASP A 60 22.55 -10.26 -31.02
C ASP A 60 21.88 -8.94 -31.46
N PHE A 61 22.53 -7.84 -31.09
CA PHE A 61 22.02 -6.50 -31.36
C PHE A 61 21.82 -6.27 -32.88
N ASP A 62 22.82 -6.59 -33.71
CA ASP A 62 22.82 -6.24 -35.15
C ASP A 62 21.72 -7.01 -35.90
N SER A 63 21.53 -8.28 -35.59
CA SER A 63 20.55 -9.12 -36.28
C SER A 63 19.12 -8.99 -35.76
N PHE A 64 18.92 -8.47 -34.52
CA PHE A 64 17.62 -8.41 -33.91
C PHE A 64 17.19 -7.00 -33.51
N ALA A 65 17.83 -6.39 -32.49
CA ALA A 65 17.34 -5.14 -31.94
C ALA A 65 17.51 -3.97 -32.93
N LYS A 66 18.64 -3.91 -33.65
CA LYS A 66 18.85 -2.93 -34.71
C LYS A 66 17.86 -3.09 -35.85
N SER A 67 17.54 -4.34 -36.24
CA SER A 67 16.51 -4.60 -37.25
C SER A 67 15.13 -4.11 -36.82
N PHE A 68 14.78 -4.31 -35.54
CA PHE A 68 13.54 -3.80 -34.97
C PHE A 68 13.48 -2.26 -35.00
N LEU A 69 14.56 -1.59 -34.55
CA LEU A 69 14.65 -0.14 -34.61
C LEU A 69 14.52 0.39 -36.04
N VAL A 70 15.23 -0.20 -37.00
CA VAL A 70 15.17 0.21 -38.43
C VAL A 70 13.76 0.02 -38.99
N ASN A 71 13.08 -1.06 -38.66
CA ASN A 71 11.78 -1.37 -39.25
C ASN A 71 10.62 -0.56 -38.63
N HIS A 72 10.75 -0.12 -37.37
CA HIS A 72 9.63 0.44 -36.62
C HIS A 72 9.88 1.82 -36.00
N CYS A 73 11.14 2.32 -35.97
CA CYS A 73 11.48 3.53 -35.23
C CYS A 73 12.21 4.58 -36.04
N VAL A 74 13.17 4.16 -36.89
CA VAL A 74 14.14 5.08 -37.58
C VAL A 74 13.46 6.01 -38.58
N ASP A 75 12.32 5.65 -39.16
CA ASP A 75 11.59 6.53 -40.11
C ASP A 75 11.19 7.87 -39.45
N CYS A 76 10.91 7.87 -38.11
CA CYS A 76 10.61 9.08 -37.34
C CYS A 76 11.81 9.53 -36.47
N HIS A 77 12.63 8.59 -36.02
CA HIS A 77 13.77 8.82 -35.12
C HIS A 77 15.12 8.62 -35.79
N GLY A 78 15.27 9.04 -37.06
CA GLY A 78 16.52 9.02 -37.82
C GLY A 78 17.47 10.17 -37.47
N GLU A 79 18.60 10.26 -38.14
CA GLU A 79 19.63 11.29 -37.92
C GLU A 79 19.16 12.70 -38.28
N TYR A 80 18.31 12.83 -39.32
CA TYR A 80 17.87 14.11 -39.83
C TYR A 80 16.49 14.49 -39.28
N ASP A 81 16.44 15.56 -38.48
CA ASP A 81 15.23 16.13 -37.87
C ASP A 81 14.37 15.09 -37.11
N PRO A 82 14.97 14.40 -36.12
CA PRO A 82 14.26 13.33 -35.39
C PRO A 82 13.09 13.87 -34.55
N GLU A 83 11.98 13.18 -34.59
CA GLU A 83 10.81 13.49 -33.78
C GLU A 83 11.19 13.51 -32.31
N GLY A 84 10.71 14.50 -31.57
CA GLY A 84 11.08 14.71 -30.17
C GLY A 84 12.55 14.97 -29.92
N GLY A 85 13.34 15.25 -30.93
CA GLY A 85 14.79 15.49 -30.84
C GLY A 85 15.62 14.24 -30.47
N LEU A 86 15.05 13.03 -30.62
CA LEU A 86 15.68 11.77 -30.27
C LEU A 86 15.99 10.95 -31.50
N SER A 87 17.30 10.81 -31.86
CA SER A 87 17.74 9.86 -32.90
C SER A 87 18.03 8.49 -32.31
N LEU A 88 17.51 7.44 -32.96
CA LEU A 88 17.73 6.04 -32.62
C LEU A 88 18.59 5.30 -33.66
N GLU A 89 18.95 5.96 -34.76
CA GLU A 89 19.71 5.36 -35.86
C GLU A 89 21.09 4.85 -35.44
N ASP A 90 21.78 5.61 -34.58
CA ASP A 90 23.11 5.27 -34.06
C ASP A 90 23.10 4.92 -32.54
N LEU A 91 21.98 4.46 -32.01
CA LEU A 91 21.86 4.19 -30.57
C LEU A 91 22.88 3.15 -30.07
N GLY A 92 23.22 2.15 -30.87
CA GLY A 92 24.20 1.12 -30.54
C GLY A 92 23.72 0.09 -29.53
N GLU A 93 24.58 -0.86 -29.18
CA GLU A 93 24.32 -1.85 -28.13
C GLU A 93 24.06 -1.16 -26.78
N VAL A 94 23.32 -1.85 -25.88
CA VAL A 94 23.06 -1.34 -24.52
C VAL A 94 24.35 -1.25 -23.73
N ASP A 95 24.70 -0.06 -23.27
CA ASP A 95 25.81 0.23 -22.38
C ASP A 95 25.38 1.14 -21.21
N GLU A 96 26.30 1.45 -20.30
CA GLU A 96 26.02 2.33 -19.16
C GLU A 96 25.69 3.78 -19.54
N ILE A 97 26.11 4.24 -20.71
CA ILE A 97 25.95 5.62 -21.17
C ILE A 97 24.54 5.79 -21.76
N ASN A 98 24.11 4.84 -22.59
CA ASN A 98 22.83 4.89 -23.29
C ASN A 98 21.69 4.12 -22.58
N ALA A 99 21.97 3.52 -21.41
CA ALA A 99 20.98 2.74 -20.67
C ALA A 99 19.68 3.52 -20.35
N SER A 100 19.77 4.81 -20.10
CA SER A 100 18.58 5.66 -19.88
C SER A 100 17.72 5.79 -21.14
N THR A 101 18.35 5.94 -22.31
CA THR A 101 17.66 5.97 -23.60
C THR A 101 16.98 4.63 -23.90
N TRP A 102 17.70 3.51 -23.69
CA TRP A 102 17.13 2.18 -23.84
C TRP A 102 15.97 1.89 -22.88
N THR A 103 16.04 2.42 -21.64
CA THR A 103 14.93 2.35 -20.69
C THR A 103 13.71 3.10 -21.21
N SER A 104 13.89 4.28 -21.81
CA SER A 104 12.79 5.03 -22.41
C SER A 104 12.21 4.32 -23.63
N VAL A 105 13.06 3.78 -24.52
CA VAL A 105 12.62 2.97 -25.67
C VAL A 105 11.79 1.77 -25.20
N TRP A 106 12.31 1.02 -24.22
CA TRP A 106 11.57 -0.09 -23.63
C TRP A 106 10.21 0.33 -23.09
N ALA A 107 10.15 1.43 -22.34
CA ALA A 107 8.91 1.92 -21.75
C ALA A 107 7.86 2.23 -22.82
N GLN A 108 8.24 2.94 -23.87
CA GLN A 108 7.33 3.31 -24.96
C GLN A 108 6.81 2.08 -25.74
N VAL A 109 7.70 1.11 -26.00
CA VAL A 109 7.32 -0.13 -26.69
C VAL A 109 6.44 -1.03 -25.80
N ALA A 110 6.77 -1.16 -24.52
CA ALA A 110 6.03 -1.98 -23.57
C ALA A 110 4.63 -1.42 -23.28
N LEU A 111 4.47 -0.09 -23.32
CA LEU A 111 3.18 0.60 -23.14
C LEU A 111 2.35 0.69 -24.44
N ASN A 112 2.82 0.20 -25.57
CA ASN A 112 2.19 0.39 -26.88
C ASN A 112 2.06 1.87 -27.30
N GLU A 113 2.92 2.76 -26.82
CA GLU A 113 2.91 4.16 -27.19
C GLU A 113 3.70 4.41 -28.49
N MET A 114 4.68 3.56 -28.76
CA MET A 114 5.52 3.61 -29.96
C MET A 114 5.62 2.23 -30.63
N PRO A 115 5.49 2.17 -31.96
CA PRO A 115 5.11 3.28 -32.88
C PRO A 115 3.74 3.86 -32.56
N PRO A 116 3.42 5.12 -32.94
CA PRO A 116 2.09 5.70 -32.76
C PRO A 116 0.98 4.80 -33.33
N PRO A 117 -0.23 4.79 -32.75
CA PRO A 117 -1.30 3.83 -33.15
C PRO A 117 -1.72 3.89 -34.61
N ASP A 118 -1.52 5.02 -35.28
CA ASP A 118 -1.82 5.25 -36.69
C ASP A 118 -0.72 4.79 -37.64
N MET A 119 0.43 4.36 -37.11
CA MET A 119 1.55 3.81 -37.87
C MET A 119 1.53 2.27 -37.91
N THR A 120 2.37 1.69 -38.76
CA THR A 120 2.52 0.23 -38.84
C THR A 120 3.06 -0.33 -37.53
N GLN A 121 2.27 -1.17 -36.89
CA GLN A 121 2.63 -1.79 -35.62
C GLN A 121 3.48 -3.05 -35.82
N PRO A 122 4.47 -3.32 -34.93
CA PRO A 122 5.13 -4.61 -34.90
C PRO A 122 4.16 -5.72 -34.52
N GLU A 123 4.43 -6.95 -34.99
CA GLU A 123 3.68 -8.11 -34.54
C GLU A 123 3.80 -8.28 -33.01
N VAL A 124 2.73 -8.74 -32.34
CA VAL A 124 2.69 -8.84 -30.86
C VAL A 124 3.88 -9.63 -30.31
N ILE A 125 4.21 -10.77 -30.92
CA ILE A 125 5.36 -11.61 -30.48
C ILE A 125 6.67 -10.87 -30.70
N GLU A 126 6.86 -10.19 -31.82
CA GLU A 126 8.06 -9.40 -32.10
C GLU A 126 8.27 -8.28 -31.06
N ARG A 127 7.20 -7.57 -30.70
CA ARG A 127 7.21 -6.53 -29.67
C ARG A 127 7.58 -7.08 -28.29
N LEU A 128 6.98 -8.21 -27.90
CA LEU A 128 7.26 -8.86 -26.63
C LEU A 128 8.71 -9.37 -26.57
N GLN A 129 9.21 -9.98 -27.65
CA GLN A 129 10.59 -10.44 -27.74
C GLN A 129 11.57 -9.26 -27.66
N PHE A 130 11.29 -8.13 -28.32
CA PHE A 130 12.10 -6.95 -28.24
C PHE A 130 12.11 -6.36 -26.82
N SER A 131 10.96 -6.26 -26.18
CA SER A 131 10.84 -5.79 -24.81
C SER A 131 11.64 -6.66 -23.84
N ASP A 132 11.52 -7.99 -23.93
CA ASP A 132 12.30 -8.93 -23.09
C ASP A 132 13.79 -8.84 -23.36
N TRP A 133 14.20 -8.67 -24.63
CA TRP A 133 15.60 -8.48 -25.00
C TRP A 133 16.18 -7.23 -24.33
N VAL A 134 15.50 -6.08 -24.43
CA VAL A 134 15.96 -4.83 -23.79
C VAL A 134 16.07 -4.99 -22.27
N VAL A 135 15.07 -5.61 -21.62
CA VAL A 135 15.11 -5.88 -20.17
C VAL A 135 16.32 -6.74 -19.79
N ASN A 136 16.61 -7.78 -20.56
CA ASN A 136 17.76 -8.65 -20.32
C ASN A 136 19.09 -7.91 -20.45
N GLU A 137 19.24 -7.09 -21.50
CA GLU A 137 20.47 -6.32 -21.73
C GLU A 137 20.66 -5.22 -20.66
N LEU A 138 19.60 -4.48 -20.33
CA LEU A 138 19.65 -3.49 -19.24
C LEU A 138 20.01 -4.15 -17.90
N SER A 139 19.42 -5.33 -17.61
CA SER A 139 19.73 -6.07 -16.38
C SER A 139 21.18 -6.55 -16.34
N ARG A 140 21.75 -6.93 -17.50
CA ARG A 140 23.15 -7.32 -17.65
C ARG A 140 24.10 -6.15 -17.41
N VAL A 141 23.83 -5.03 -18.08
CA VAL A 141 24.70 -3.83 -18.07
C VAL A 141 24.65 -3.12 -16.71
N LEU A 142 23.47 -3.01 -16.11
CA LEU A 142 23.28 -2.30 -14.85
C LEU A 142 23.46 -3.17 -13.60
N ARG A 143 23.94 -4.42 -13.74
CA ARG A 143 24.08 -5.37 -12.64
C ARG A 143 24.77 -4.79 -11.42
N ASP A 144 25.90 -4.12 -11.60
CA ASP A 144 26.72 -3.56 -10.52
C ASP A 144 26.14 -2.25 -9.96
N LYS A 145 25.11 -1.69 -10.59
CA LYS A 145 24.38 -0.49 -10.15
C LYS A 145 23.01 -0.79 -9.59
N GLY A 146 22.75 -2.03 -9.19
CA GLY A 146 21.46 -2.47 -8.65
C GLY A 146 20.58 -3.21 -9.67
N GLY A 147 20.99 -3.27 -10.93
CA GLY A 147 20.28 -3.95 -12.02
C GLY A 147 19.06 -3.17 -12.54
N PHE A 148 18.47 -3.68 -13.62
CA PHE A 148 17.17 -3.24 -14.12
C PHE A 148 16.14 -4.34 -13.88
N HIS A 149 15.18 -4.07 -13.00
CA HIS A 149 14.22 -5.06 -12.54
C HIS A 149 12.78 -4.52 -12.69
N ALA A 150 12.29 -4.43 -13.91
CA ALA A 150 10.94 -3.91 -14.19
C ALA A 150 9.83 -4.59 -13.35
N HIS A 151 9.96 -5.91 -13.11
CA HIS A 151 9.01 -6.68 -12.30
C HIS A 151 9.09 -6.38 -10.79
N ARG A 152 10.13 -5.67 -10.32
CA ARG A 152 10.32 -5.27 -8.92
C ARG A 152 10.09 -3.78 -8.68
N ASP A 153 10.04 -2.97 -9.75
CA ASP A 153 9.80 -1.53 -9.65
C ASP A 153 8.29 -1.27 -9.68
N PRO A 154 7.67 -0.85 -8.57
CA PRO A 154 6.23 -0.58 -8.52
C PRO A 154 5.75 0.44 -9.57
N ASN A 155 6.61 1.39 -9.98
CA ASN A 155 6.27 2.38 -11.01
C ASN A 155 6.09 1.76 -12.39
N LYS A 156 6.60 0.56 -12.60
CA LYS A 156 6.55 -0.16 -13.87
C LYS A 156 5.50 -1.28 -13.86
N GLY A 157 4.53 -1.19 -12.96
CA GLY A 157 3.50 -2.21 -12.80
C GLY A 157 2.59 -2.37 -14.03
N ASN A 158 2.24 -1.27 -14.71
CA ASN A 158 1.30 -1.32 -15.84
C ASN A 158 1.97 -1.56 -17.20
N PHE A 159 3.24 -1.91 -17.24
CA PHE A 159 4.00 -2.10 -18.49
C PHE A 159 3.76 -3.45 -19.19
N VAL A 160 3.00 -4.36 -18.58
CA VAL A 160 2.47 -5.53 -19.28
C VAL A 160 1.10 -5.18 -19.84
N ASP A 161 0.91 -5.42 -21.12
CA ASP A 161 -0.32 -5.15 -21.84
C ASP A 161 -1.53 -5.80 -21.13
N HIS A 162 -2.54 -5.00 -20.83
CA HIS A 162 -3.72 -5.40 -20.10
C HIS A 162 -4.52 -6.46 -20.87
N GLU A 163 -4.65 -6.30 -22.20
CA GLU A 163 -5.41 -7.21 -23.03
C GLU A 163 -4.75 -8.58 -23.14
N LEU A 164 -3.42 -8.64 -23.06
CA LEU A 164 -2.71 -9.92 -23.00
C LEU A 164 -2.87 -10.63 -21.65
N LEU A 165 -3.08 -9.86 -20.56
CA LEU A 165 -3.28 -10.43 -19.22
C LEU A 165 -4.70 -11.00 -19.04
N PHE A 166 -5.73 -10.38 -19.60
CA PHE A 166 -7.11 -10.74 -19.36
C PHE A 166 -7.83 -11.29 -20.59
N GLY A 167 -7.33 -11.00 -21.78
CA GLY A 167 -7.88 -11.46 -23.04
C GLY A 167 -7.37 -12.84 -23.50
N GLN A 168 -7.64 -13.16 -24.74
CA GLN A 168 -7.14 -14.36 -25.40
C GLN A 168 -5.74 -14.06 -25.97
N LEU A 169 -4.77 -14.89 -25.59
CA LEU A 169 -3.42 -14.76 -26.12
C LEU A 169 -3.35 -15.11 -27.61
N PRO A 170 -2.54 -14.38 -28.38
CA PRO A 170 -2.22 -14.75 -29.77
C PRO A 170 -1.62 -16.15 -29.88
N ASP A 171 -1.84 -16.80 -31.02
CA ASP A 171 -1.20 -18.07 -31.35
C ASP A 171 0.33 -17.94 -31.34
N GLY A 172 1.02 -18.93 -30.79
CA GLY A 172 2.48 -18.95 -30.69
C GLY A 172 3.02 -18.42 -29.35
N ILE A 173 2.19 -17.94 -28.43
CA ILE A 173 2.61 -17.60 -27.06
C ILE A 173 2.33 -18.78 -26.12
N GLU A 174 3.40 -19.31 -25.50
CA GLU A 174 3.31 -20.41 -24.53
C GLU A 174 3.65 -19.92 -23.12
N LEU A 175 2.65 -19.87 -22.24
CA LEU A 175 2.87 -19.49 -20.85
C LEU A 175 3.51 -20.62 -20.04
N ARG A 176 4.39 -20.26 -19.14
CA ARG A 176 4.92 -21.15 -18.09
C ARG A 176 4.14 -21.01 -16.80
N PRO A 177 4.08 -22.08 -15.99
CA PRO A 177 3.55 -21.96 -14.65
C PRO A 177 4.31 -20.89 -13.86
N THR A 178 3.58 -19.93 -13.30
CA THR A 178 4.17 -18.78 -12.61
C THR A 178 4.72 -19.15 -11.24
N SER A 179 5.58 -18.28 -10.71
CA SER A 179 6.10 -18.27 -9.34
C SER A 179 6.52 -16.84 -9.00
N SER A 180 6.83 -16.59 -7.72
CA SER A 180 7.59 -15.39 -7.36
C SER A 180 9.06 -15.72 -7.19
N PRO A 181 10.01 -14.79 -7.41
CA PRO A 181 11.41 -15.02 -7.07
C PRO A 181 11.55 -15.22 -5.55
N ALA A 182 12.59 -15.97 -5.15
CA ALA A 182 13.01 -16.02 -3.76
C ALA A 182 13.27 -14.59 -3.26
N ARG A 183 12.73 -14.24 -2.10
CA ARG A 183 12.68 -12.86 -1.65
C ARG A 183 12.80 -12.71 -0.15
N ILE A 184 13.10 -11.50 0.28
CA ILE A 184 13.16 -11.09 1.68
C ILE A 184 12.24 -9.89 1.87
N TRP A 185 11.34 -9.99 2.82
CA TRP A 185 10.52 -8.86 3.26
C TRP A 185 11.18 -8.18 4.46
N ARG A 186 11.17 -6.85 4.47
CA ARG A 186 11.49 -6.14 5.70
C ARG A 186 10.34 -6.27 6.70
N VAL A 187 10.66 -6.44 7.97
CA VAL A 187 9.67 -6.27 9.04
C VAL A 187 9.25 -4.80 9.07
N THR A 188 7.96 -4.53 8.94
CA THR A 188 7.46 -3.15 8.95
C THR A 188 7.58 -2.54 10.34
N PRO A 189 7.58 -1.19 10.45
CA PRO A 189 7.55 -0.52 11.75
C PRO A 189 6.39 -0.98 12.63
N GLU A 190 5.20 -1.13 12.06
CA GLU A 190 4.01 -1.61 12.78
C GLU A 190 4.18 -3.03 13.30
N GLU A 191 4.72 -3.91 12.47
CA GLU A 191 5.00 -5.29 12.84
C GLU A 191 6.04 -5.37 13.95
N HIS A 192 7.14 -4.62 13.82
CA HIS A 192 8.20 -4.56 14.81
C HIS A 192 7.69 -4.06 16.16
N ILE A 193 6.95 -2.96 16.16
CA ILE A 193 6.35 -2.39 17.37
C ILE A 193 5.36 -3.34 18.02
N THR A 194 4.56 -4.03 17.21
CA THR A 194 3.60 -5.01 17.72
C THR A 194 4.33 -6.16 18.42
N ARG A 195 5.39 -6.69 17.82
CA ARG A 195 6.26 -7.72 18.43
C ARG A 195 6.82 -7.24 19.78
N LEU A 196 7.33 -6.01 19.84
CA LEU A 196 7.89 -5.44 21.05
C LEU A 196 6.82 -5.20 22.13
N ASN A 197 5.64 -4.73 21.76
CA ASN A 197 4.55 -4.54 22.73
C ASN A 197 4.04 -5.88 23.29
N GLU A 198 4.01 -6.93 22.48
CA GLU A 198 3.69 -8.28 22.95
C GLU A 198 4.71 -8.81 23.96
N LEU A 199 5.99 -8.52 23.77
CA LEU A 199 7.06 -8.88 24.72
C LEU A 199 6.87 -8.24 26.10
N ILE A 200 6.42 -7.00 26.12
CA ILE A 200 6.43 -6.19 27.32
C ILE A 200 5.08 -6.24 28.02
N ASN A 201 4.03 -6.30 27.25
CA ASN A 201 2.62 -6.33 27.63
C ASN A 201 2.30 -5.81 29.04
N THR A 202 2.65 -4.58 29.25
CA THR A 202 2.26 -3.83 30.43
C THR A 202 0.89 -3.23 30.18
N GLU A 203 -0.16 -3.97 30.42
CA GLU A 203 -1.49 -3.40 30.56
C GLU A 203 -1.72 -3.02 32.01
N PRO A 204 -1.87 -1.75 32.32
CA PRO A 204 -2.27 -1.35 33.64
C PRO A 204 -3.76 -1.56 33.82
N GLU A 205 -4.16 -1.97 34.96
CA GLU A 205 -5.51 -1.74 35.44
C GLU A 205 -5.75 -0.21 35.51
N PHE A 206 -6.42 0.32 34.53
CA PHE A 206 -6.92 1.68 34.58
C PHE A 206 -8.21 1.70 35.39
N ASP A 207 -8.16 2.23 36.61
CA ASP A 207 -9.37 2.59 37.35
C ASP A 207 -9.80 4.01 36.94
N PRO A 208 -10.88 4.20 36.18
CA PRO A 208 -11.35 5.53 35.78
C PRO A 208 -11.74 6.39 36.96
N LYS A 209 -11.94 5.81 38.15
CA LYS A 209 -12.19 6.55 39.39
C LYS A 209 -10.91 7.01 40.08
N LYS A 210 -9.77 6.49 39.67
CA LYS A 210 -8.45 6.92 40.12
C LYS A 210 -7.63 7.35 38.91
N PRO A 211 -7.98 8.49 38.29
CA PRO A 211 -7.21 8.94 37.14
C PRO A 211 -5.81 9.28 37.59
N GLY A 212 -4.83 8.54 37.18
CA GLY A 212 -3.47 8.86 37.59
C GLY A 212 -2.40 8.04 36.94
N LEU A 213 -2.71 6.88 36.49
CA LEU A 213 -1.69 5.98 36.05
C LEU A 213 -2.12 5.25 34.78
N ARG A 214 -1.51 5.66 33.66
CA ARG A 214 -1.48 4.85 32.47
C ARG A 214 -0.08 4.31 32.30
N THR A 215 0.07 3.04 32.57
CA THR A 215 1.15 2.29 31.96
C THR A 215 0.57 1.68 30.71
N ARG A 216 1.09 1.98 29.59
CA ARG A 216 0.65 1.37 28.35
C ARG A 216 1.83 1.31 27.39
N GLY A 217 2.13 0.12 26.96
CA GLY A 217 2.93 -0.07 25.78
C GLY A 217 2.11 0.32 24.55
N ASP A 218 2.08 1.61 24.23
CA ASP A 218 1.46 2.06 22.99
C ASP A 218 2.54 2.36 21.97
N ALA A 219 2.45 1.72 20.83
CA ALA A 219 3.21 2.10 19.67
C ALA A 219 2.49 3.20 18.92
N VAL A 220 3.23 4.18 18.49
CA VAL A 220 2.75 5.24 17.60
C VAL A 220 3.46 5.11 16.27
N PRO A 221 2.95 4.31 15.34
CA PRO A 221 3.48 4.35 14.01
C PRO A 221 3.11 5.69 13.39
N THR A 222 4.08 6.35 12.82
CA THR A 222 3.87 7.39 11.84
C THR A 222 4.25 6.82 10.50
N ASN A 223 3.43 7.01 9.51
CA ASN A 223 3.75 6.60 8.16
C ASN A 223 4.90 7.48 7.62
N HIS A 224 5.64 6.99 6.67
CA HIS A 224 6.64 7.75 5.90
C HIS A 224 7.77 8.37 6.71
N GLY A 225 8.42 7.58 7.52
CA GLY A 225 9.61 8.02 8.27
C GLY A 225 9.32 8.96 9.44
N GLY A 226 8.06 9.06 9.85
CA GLY A 226 7.69 9.73 11.07
C GLY A 226 8.23 9.02 12.30
N GLU A 227 8.20 9.72 13.44
CA GLU A 227 8.72 9.22 14.71
C GLU A 227 7.81 8.12 15.27
N LEU A 228 8.37 6.93 15.47
CA LEU A 228 7.72 5.84 16.19
C LEU A 228 8.13 5.88 17.66
N LYS A 229 7.17 5.77 18.55
CA LYS A 229 7.41 5.76 19.99
C LYS A 229 6.81 4.53 20.63
N LEU A 230 7.60 3.87 21.43
CA LEU A 230 7.18 2.75 22.27
C LEU A 230 7.04 3.26 23.70
N TYR A 231 5.94 2.94 24.33
CA TYR A 231 5.65 3.31 25.71
C TYR A 231 5.60 2.05 26.56
N PHE A 232 6.51 1.94 27.52
CA PHE A 232 6.62 0.80 28.42
C PHE A 232 6.24 1.13 29.85
N GLY A 233 5.33 1.97 30.03
CA GLY A 233 5.01 2.50 31.32
C GLY A 233 4.90 4.01 31.23
N THR A 234 5.49 4.73 32.16
CA THR A 234 5.24 6.15 32.32
C THR A 234 6.37 6.98 31.76
N ASP A 235 6.09 7.78 30.75
CA ASP A 235 7.06 8.65 30.09
C ASP A 235 7.29 9.96 30.84
N ARG A 236 6.22 10.54 31.33
CA ARG A 236 6.23 11.76 32.13
C ARG A 236 4.96 11.88 32.95
N ILE A 237 5.03 12.64 34.00
CA ILE A 237 3.86 12.97 34.82
C ILE A 237 3.26 14.27 34.29
N ILE A 238 2.00 14.24 33.96
CA ILE A 238 1.22 15.39 33.51
C ILE A 238 0.13 15.64 34.55
N PHE A 239 0.13 16.82 35.14
CA PHE A 239 -1.00 17.26 35.98
C PHE A 239 -2.05 17.89 35.10
N TRP A 240 -3.28 17.40 35.19
CA TRP A 240 -4.39 17.92 34.43
C TRP A 240 -5.67 18.01 35.29
N GLN A 241 -6.22 19.21 35.41
CA GLN A 241 -7.51 19.51 36.06
C GLN A 241 -7.82 18.68 37.33
N GLY A 242 -6.86 18.54 38.19
CA GLY A 242 -7.00 17.79 39.44
C GLY A 242 -6.71 16.30 39.40
N GLY A 243 -6.26 15.80 38.25
CA GLY A 243 -5.77 14.44 38.03
C GLY A 243 -4.31 14.40 37.64
N THR A 244 -3.61 13.34 37.98
CA THR A 244 -2.24 13.07 37.56
C THR A 244 -2.23 11.96 36.54
N VAL A 245 -1.64 12.21 35.39
CA VAL A 245 -1.39 11.20 34.39
C VAL A 245 0.11 11.03 34.24
N ALA A 246 0.58 9.82 34.38
CA ALA A 246 1.99 9.54 34.28
C ALA A 246 2.30 8.66 33.08
N TYR A 247 3.35 9.00 32.33
CA TYR A 247 3.82 8.26 31.15
C TYR A 247 5.31 7.99 31.27
N ALA A 248 5.73 6.79 30.96
CA ALA A 248 7.15 6.50 30.78
C ALA A 248 7.41 5.96 29.38
N THR A 249 8.53 6.35 28.83
CA THR A 249 9.04 5.80 27.57
C THR A 249 10.36 5.09 27.88
N ALA A 250 10.37 3.77 27.73
CA ALA A 250 11.60 2.99 27.84
C ALA A 250 12.42 3.11 26.55
N VAL A 251 11.72 3.15 25.43
CA VAL A 251 12.31 3.33 24.10
C VAL A 251 11.70 4.59 23.48
N LYS A 252 12.55 5.54 23.13
CA LYS A 252 12.10 6.86 22.64
C LYS A 252 11.68 6.85 21.18
N SER A 253 12.33 6.03 20.37
CA SER A 253 12.06 5.91 18.93
C SER A 253 12.49 4.55 18.42
N VAL A 254 11.92 4.14 17.31
CA VAL A 254 12.40 3.00 16.54
C VAL A 254 13.48 3.48 15.59
N PRO A 255 14.59 2.73 15.42
CA PRO A 255 15.65 3.09 14.50
C PRO A 255 15.13 3.32 13.08
N ALA A 256 15.71 4.31 12.38
CA ALA A 256 15.27 4.69 11.04
C ALA A 256 15.31 3.52 10.03
N VAL A 257 16.22 2.58 10.21
CA VAL A 257 16.28 1.36 9.39
C VAL A 257 15.00 0.52 9.44
N LEU A 258 14.25 0.64 10.52
CA LEU A 258 12.96 -0.05 10.69
C LEU A 258 11.78 0.84 10.27
N SER A 259 12.01 2.08 9.85
CA SER A 259 11.00 2.94 9.24
C SER A 259 11.12 2.83 7.73
N SER A 260 10.09 2.34 7.06
CA SER A 260 10.02 2.34 5.61
C SER A 260 9.41 3.64 5.11
N ALA A 261 10.02 4.23 4.08
CA ALA A 261 9.31 5.19 3.25
C ALA A 261 8.34 4.43 2.34
N ARG A 262 7.19 5.02 2.07
CA ARG A 262 6.33 4.53 0.99
C ARG A 262 6.89 5.09 -0.32
N ASP A 263 7.74 4.29 -0.96
CA ASP A 263 8.17 4.62 -2.30
C ASP A 263 7.15 4.03 -3.28
N HIS A 264 6.68 4.87 -4.20
CA HIS A 264 5.87 4.43 -5.33
C HIS A 264 4.54 3.72 -4.98
N GLY A 265 3.91 4.10 -3.88
CA GLY A 265 2.56 3.67 -3.53
C GLY A 265 2.42 2.36 -2.76
N LEU A 266 3.47 1.57 -2.60
CA LEU A 266 3.44 0.36 -1.79
C LEU A 266 4.43 0.44 -0.63
N GLU A 267 3.93 0.31 0.60
CA GLU A 267 4.79 0.05 1.75
C GLU A 267 5.31 -1.39 1.69
N ASN A 268 6.55 -1.58 2.05
CA ASN A 268 7.11 -2.91 2.21
C ASN A 268 7.13 -3.77 0.93
N TYR A 269 7.71 -3.23 -0.12
CA TYR A 269 8.06 -4.04 -1.29
C TYR A 269 9.29 -4.90 -0.97
N PRO A 270 9.32 -6.19 -1.33
CA PRO A 270 10.49 -7.02 -1.04
C PRO A 270 11.70 -6.57 -1.84
N ASP A 271 12.81 -6.34 -1.13
CA ASP A 271 14.08 -5.94 -1.73
C ASP A 271 15.25 -6.56 -0.95
N PHE A 272 16.47 -6.36 -1.44
CA PHE A 272 17.68 -6.74 -0.73
C PHE A 272 18.05 -5.64 0.27
N TYR A 273 17.68 -5.87 1.52
CA TYR A 273 17.98 -4.95 2.61
C TYR A 273 19.29 -5.32 3.29
N THR A 274 20.07 -4.31 3.60
CA THR A 274 21.29 -4.44 4.42
C THR A 274 21.13 -3.67 5.72
N VAL A 275 21.80 -4.09 6.75
CA VAL A 275 21.90 -3.35 8.02
C VAL A 275 23.36 -2.94 8.19
N ASN A 276 23.62 -1.65 8.19
CA ASN A 276 24.96 -1.12 8.40
C ASN A 276 25.33 -1.05 9.91
N SER A 277 26.58 -0.77 10.22
CA SER A 277 27.07 -0.75 11.62
C SER A 277 26.37 0.27 12.50
N ALA A 278 25.98 1.44 11.97
CA ALA A 278 25.27 2.47 12.73
C ALA A 278 23.84 2.02 13.07
N GLU A 279 23.16 1.41 12.11
CA GLU A 279 21.82 0.86 12.31
C GLU A 279 21.84 -0.31 13.31
N ALA A 280 22.80 -1.22 13.18
CA ALA A 280 22.98 -2.31 14.15
C ALA A 280 23.21 -1.77 15.56
N THR A 281 23.99 -0.68 15.71
CA THR A 281 24.23 -0.05 17.00
C THR A 281 22.95 0.55 17.59
N GLN A 282 22.11 1.19 16.75
CA GLN A 282 20.82 1.75 17.18
C GLN A 282 19.86 0.63 17.63
N ILE A 283 19.79 -0.47 16.87
CA ILE A 283 18.97 -1.65 17.21
C ILE A 283 19.44 -2.25 18.54
N MET A 284 20.75 -2.42 18.73
CA MET A 284 21.32 -2.94 19.98
C MET A 284 21.03 -2.02 21.18
N GLY A 285 21.10 -0.70 20.98
CA GLY A 285 20.73 0.28 22.02
C GLY A 285 19.26 0.16 22.43
N MET A 286 18.36 0.12 21.46
CA MET A 286 16.93 -0.09 21.68
C MET A 286 16.67 -1.45 22.38
N ALA A 287 17.30 -2.51 21.92
CA ALA A 287 17.18 -3.84 22.50
C ALA A 287 17.63 -3.86 23.95
N GLY A 288 18.78 -3.22 24.25
CA GLY A 288 19.28 -3.10 25.61
C GLY A 288 18.29 -2.40 26.55
N ASP A 289 17.62 -1.34 26.10
CA ASP A 289 16.58 -0.67 26.89
C ASP A 289 15.36 -1.57 27.15
N ILE A 290 14.92 -2.31 26.13
CA ILE A 290 13.82 -3.26 26.25
C ILE A 290 14.17 -4.39 27.22
N ILE A 291 15.34 -5.00 27.05
CA ILE A 291 15.81 -6.09 27.92
C ILE A 291 15.93 -5.63 29.37
N ARG A 292 16.53 -4.44 29.63
CA ARG A 292 16.59 -3.89 30.99
C ARG A 292 15.21 -3.71 31.59
N TYR A 293 14.26 -3.21 30.81
CA TYR A 293 12.89 -3.07 31.26
C TYR A 293 12.27 -4.44 31.61
N MET A 294 12.49 -5.44 30.78
CA MET A 294 12.01 -6.80 31.04
C MET A 294 12.64 -7.43 32.29
N MET A 295 13.92 -7.13 32.55
CA MET A 295 14.67 -7.68 33.67
C MET A 295 14.31 -7.05 35.00
N ASP A 296 14.20 -5.75 35.02
CA ASP A 296 14.05 -4.96 36.24
C ASP A 296 12.55 -4.65 36.56
N GLY A 297 11.68 -4.86 35.58
CA GLY A 297 10.26 -4.49 35.63
C GLY A 297 10.03 -2.98 35.50
N PRO A 298 8.81 -2.51 35.70
CA PRO A 298 8.41 -1.13 35.40
C PRO A 298 9.14 -0.04 36.23
N LEU A 299 9.78 -0.42 37.33
CA LEU A 299 10.52 0.52 38.23
C LEU A 299 11.97 0.71 37.85
N SER A 300 12.46 0.01 36.88
CA SER A 300 13.90 -0.09 36.64
C SER A 300 14.52 1.08 35.93
N ILE A 301 13.75 1.85 35.23
CA ILE A 301 14.28 3.03 34.59
C ILE A 301 14.55 4.06 35.67
N ALA A 302 15.83 4.15 36.04
CA ALA A 302 16.28 4.95 37.17
C ALA A 302 15.78 6.39 37.09
N HIS A 303 15.11 6.80 38.13
CA HIS A 303 14.68 8.16 38.26
C HIS A 303 15.29 8.78 39.51
N PRO A 304 15.72 10.05 39.47
CA PRO A 304 16.29 10.73 40.62
C PRO A 304 15.33 10.91 41.79
N TYR A 305 14.04 10.75 41.56
CA TYR A 305 13.04 10.74 42.62
C TYR A 305 12.71 9.30 43.02
N GLN A 306 12.81 8.99 44.30
CA GLN A 306 12.30 7.71 44.79
C GLN A 306 10.79 7.65 44.50
N ILE A 307 10.39 6.90 43.56
CA ILE A 307 9.01 6.70 43.15
C ILE A 307 8.47 5.54 43.97
N THR A 308 7.46 5.82 44.76
CA THR A 308 6.68 4.81 45.45
C THR A 308 5.43 4.48 44.63
N ASP A 309 4.83 3.34 44.87
CA ASP A 309 3.58 2.92 44.24
C ASP A 309 2.36 3.80 44.56
N ASP A 310 2.58 4.84 45.42
CA ASP A 310 1.53 5.75 45.79
C ASP A 310 1.45 6.97 44.87
N PRO A 311 0.37 7.05 44.03
CA PRO A 311 0.15 8.18 43.13
C PRO A 311 0.10 9.52 43.80
N LYS A 312 -0.37 9.56 45.06
CA LYS A 312 -0.46 10.78 45.86
C LYS A 312 0.93 11.31 46.25
N SER A 313 1.82 10.40 46.56
CA SER A 313 3.23 10.77 46.88
C SER A 313 3.90 11.43 45.69
N ILE A 314 3.64 10.98 44.50
CA ILE A 314 4.17 11.57 43.26
C ILE A 314 3.52 12.94 43.02
N ALA A 315 2.19 13.00 43.09
CA ALA A 315 1.47 14.26 42.93
C ALA A 315 1.93 15.33 43.91
N ASP A 316 2.19 14.95 45.16
CA ASP A 316 2.67 15.89 46.19
C ASP A 316 4.11 16.33 45.95
N LYS A 317 4.99 15.45 45.49
CA LYS A 317 6.37 15.77 45.11
C LYS A 317 6.48 16.68 43.89
N MET A 318 5.47 16.65 43.06
CA MET A 318 5.44 17.38 41.78
C MET A 318 4.54 18.61 41.80
N LYS A 319 4.06 19.04 42.97
CA LYS A 319 3.42 20.35 43.14
C LYS A 319 4.43 21.45 42.85
N GLY A 320 4.55 21.82 41.61
CA GLY A 320 5.49 22.84 41.16
C GLY A 320 5.66 22.88 39.65
N ASP A 321 6.72 23.53 39.21
CA ASP A 321 7.02 23.67 37.78
C ASP A 321 7.45 22.35 37.16
N LEU A 322 6.59 21.82 36.31
CA LEU A 322 6.85 20.57 35.61
C LEU A 322 7.85 20.70 34.44
N ARG A 323 8.26 21.92 34.09
CA ARG A 323 9.15 22.19 32.95
C ARG A 323 10.59 21.68 33.14
N GLY A 324 10.98 21.37 34.34
CA GLY A 324 12.31 20.84 34.69
C GLY A 324 12.36 19.33 34.93
N LEU A 325 11.24 18.60 34.74
CA LEU A 325 11.25 17.18 35.04
C LEU A 325 11.97 16.38 33.94
N PRO A 326 12.82 15.41 34.33
CA PRO A 326 13.46 14.53 33.38
C PRO A 326 12.42 13.78 32.59
N THR A 327 12.65 13.66 31.28
CA THR A 327 11.78 12.90 30.34
C THR A 327 11.81 11.38 30.56
N SER A 328 12.66 10.92 31.48
CA SER A 328 12.88 9.51 31.84
C SER A 328 12.28 9.12 33.18
N LEU A 329 11.26 9.83 33.64
CA LEU A 329 10.58 9.48 34.88
C LEU A 329 9.79 8.17 34.67
N VAL A 330 10.14 7.15 35.42
CA VAL A 330 9.36 5.90 35.46
C VAL A 330 8.54 5.88 36.72
N TYR A 331 7.30 5.59 36.55
CA TYR A 331 6.40 5.31 37.63
C TYR A 331 5.87 3.88 37.52
N SER A 332 6.04 3.12 38.61
CA SER A 332 5.54 1.77 38.67
C SER A 332 4.07 1.72 38.72
N THR A 333 3.56 0.86 37.87
CA THR A 333 2.26 0.31 38.09
C THR A 333 2.35 -1.20 38.20
N LYS A 334 1.29 -1.78 38.63
CA LYS A 334 1.16 -3.20 38.75
C LYS A 334 1.47 -3.87 37.41
N VAL A 335 2.45 -4.73 37.39
CA VAL A 335 2.73 -5.57 36.21
C VAL A 335 1.62 -6.59 36.12
N VAL A 336 0.90 -6.56 35.03
CA VAL A 336 -0.29 -7.40 34.85
C VAL A 336 0.07 -8.81 34.38
N ARG A 337 1.28 -9.01 33.84
CA ARG A 337 1.72 -10.33 33.41
C ARG A 337 2.78 -10.93 34.29
N PRO A 338 2.79 -12.27 34.39
CA PRO A 338 3.96 -12.94 34.92
C PRO A 338 5.16 -12.45 34.13
N LEU A 339 6.14 -12.05 34.85
CA LEU A 339 7.36 -11.61 34.27
C LEU A 339 7.99 -12.78 33.54
N THR A 340 8.55 -12.49 32.41
CA THR A 340 9.02 -13.40 31.41
C THR A 340 10.23 -14.21 31.90
N PRO A 341 10.63 -15.26 31.22
CA PRO A 341 11.91 -15.96 31.50
C PRO A 341 13.13 -15.02 31.54
N VAL A 342 13.07 -13.86 30.86
CA VAL A 342 14.12 -12.84 30.96
C VAL A 342 14.15 -12.22 32.37
N TYR A 343 13.00 -11.97 32.99
CA TYR A 343 12.92 -11.51 34.37
C TYR A 343 13.40 -12.58 35.37
N ASP A 344 13.00 -13.84 35.15
CA ASP A 344 13.36 -14.96 36.02
C ASP A 344 14.87 -15.21 35.99
N LEU A 345 15.49 -15.12 34.83
CA LEU A 345 16.95 -15.19 34.69
C LEU A 345 17.68 -14.20 35.61
N MET A 346 17.07 -13.01 35.80
CA MET A 346 17.72 -11.93 36.57
C MET A 346 17.39 -11.94 38.05
N ASN A 347 16.19 -12.32 38.44
CA ASN A 347 15.68 -12.13 39.78
C ASN A 347 15.74 -13.40 40.63
N GLU A 348 15.90 -14.57 40.03
CA GLU A 348 16.15 -15.79 40.77
C GLU A 348 17.63 -15.99 41.06
N GLU A 349 17.93 -16.75 42.16
CA GLU A 349 19.30 -17.02 42.53
C GLU A 349 20.01 -17.94 41.51
N GLY A 350 21.23 -17.60 41.17
CA GLY A 350 22.09 -18.34 40.23
C GLY A 350 21.76 -18.20 38.78
N VAL A 351 22.79 -18.26 37.93
CA VAL A 351 22.67 -18.38 36.48
C VAL A 351 22.82 -19.84 36.11
N THR A 352 21.76 -20.41 35.51
CA THR A 352 21.79 -21.79 35.01
C THR A 352 21.56 -21.79 33.50
N ASP A 353 22.14 -22.76 32.80
CA ASP A 353 21.92 -22.92 31.35
C ASP A 353 20.44 -23.07 30.99
N GLU A 354 19.64 -23.69 31.85
CA GLU A 354 18.20 -23.81 31.66
C GLU A 354 17.49 -22.46 31.66
N ARG A 355 17.84 -21.56 32.57
CA ARG A 355 17.26 -20.22 32.64
C ARG A 355 17.71 -19.35 31.49
N VAL A 356 18.99 -19.44 31.13
CA VAL A 356 19.51 -18.75 29.94
C VAL A 356 18.78 -19.23 28.70
N ARG A 357 18.60 -20.51 28.51
CA ARG A 357 17.89 -21.12 27.39
C ARG A 357 16.43 -20.68 27.35
N ALA A 358 15.75 -20.73 28.47
CA ALA A 358 14.36 -20.29 28.55
C ALA A 358 14.20 -18.79 28.17
N ALA A 359 15.13 -17.93 28.58
CA ALA A 359 15.12 -16.51 28.21
C ALA A 359 15.43 -16.30 26.71
N VAL A 360 16.40 -17.06 26.18
CA VAL A 360 16.77 -17.05 24.75
C VAL A 360 15.58 -17.50 23.89
N ASP A 361 15.03 -18.68 24.18
CA ASP A 361 13.97 -19.29 23.38
C ASP A 361 12.70 -18.42 23.38
N PHE A 362 12.34 -17.87 24.55
CA PHE A 362 11.22 -16.95 24.70
C PHE A 362 11.41 -15.69 23.85
N LEU A 363 12.58 -15.05 23.95
CA LEU A 363 12.84 -13.82 23.22
C LEU A 363 12.94 -14.03 21.72
N PHE A 364 13.60 -15.12 21.32
CA PHE A 364 13.71 -15.52 19.91
C PHE A 364 12.33 -15.74 19.31
N GLU A 365 11.49 -16.56 19.94
CA GLU A 365 10.14 -16.83 19.42
C GLU A 365 9.27 -15.57 19.33
N ALA A 366 9.37 -14.69 20.32
CA ALA A 366 8.62 -13.45 20.31
C ALA A 366 9.04 -12.49 19.19
N LEU A 367 10.32 -12.49 18.82
CA LEU A 367 10.86 -11.63 17.76
C LEU A 367 10.72 -12.22 16.36
N THR A 368 10.75 -13.55 16.22
CA THR A 368 10.73 -14.22 14.91
C THR A 368 9.42 -14.91 14.57
N PHE A 369 8.51 -15.05 15.57
CA PHE A 369 7.24 -15.77 15.49
C PHE A 369 7.35 -17.28 15.25
N ARG A 370 8.55 -17.83 15.39
CA ARG A 370 8.83 -19.26 15.38
C ARG A 370 9.75 -19.67 16.53
N PRO A 371 9.71 -20.92 16.99
CA PRO A 371 10.69 -21.40 17.94
C PRO A 371 12.09 -21.44 17.29
N PRO A 372 13.15 -21.24 18.08
CA PRO A 372 14.50 -21.46 17.58
C PRO A 372 14.73 -22.94 17.29
N SER A 373 15.52 -23.25 16.28
CA SER A 373 16.11 -24.57 16.15
C SER A 373 17.09 -24.84 17.29
N LYS A 374 17.41 -26.10 17.52
CA LYS A 374 18.41 -26.46 18.55
C LYS A 374 19.73 -25.73 18.34
N THR A 375 20.19 -25.62 17.09
CA THR A 375 21.46 -24.95 16.75
C THR A 375 21.39 -23.45 17.04
N GLU A 376 20.29 -22.77 16.71
CA GLU A 376 20.10 -21.35 17.01
C GLU A 376 20.03 -21.11 18.51
N SER A 377 19.24 -21.91 19.24
CA SER A 377 19.13 -21.81 20.70
C SER A 377 20.50 -22.02 21.36
N ASP A 378 21.24 -23.07 20.99
CA ASP A 378 22.57 -23.36 21.53
C ASP A 378 23.58 -22.22 21.25
N ALA A 379 23.55 -21.63 20.05
CA ALA A 379 24.41 -20.50 19.68
C ALA A 379 24.12 -19.25 20.54
N TYR A 380 22.84 -18.87 20.69
CA TYR A 380 22.49 -17.73 21.53
C TYR A 380 22.74 -17.97 23.01
N VAL A 381 22.50 -19.17 23.53
CA VAL A 381 22.85 -19.54 24.91
C VAL A 381 24.34 -19.36 25.14
N GLN A 382 25.20 -19.81 24.20
CA GLN A 382 26.64 -19.59 24.29
C GLN A 382 27.01 -18.10 24.30
N ILE A 383 26.39 -17.28 23.44
CA ILE A 383 26.63 -15.82 23.38
C ILE A 383 26.26 -15.18 24.72
N VAL A 384 25.09 -15.52 25.29
CA VAL A 384 24.62 -14.97 26.55
C VAL A 384 25.54 -15.37 27.70
N ASN A 385 25.89 -16.64 27.80
CA ASN A 385 26.81 -17.14 28.85
C ASN A 385 28.19 -16.46 28.77
N GLN A 386 28.80 -16.38 27.58
CA GLN A 386 30.06 -15.66 27.39
C GLN A 386 30.00 -14.18 27.74
N SER A 387 28.87 -13.56 27.49
CA SER A 387 28.63 -12.15 27.83
C SER A 387 28.50 -11.98 29.35
N ILE A 388 27.80 -12.90 30.01
CA ILE A 388 27.64 -12.92 31.48
C ILE A 388 28.99 -13.13 32.16
N ASP A 389 29.82 -14.08 31.67
CA ASP A 389 31.16 -14.36 32.21
C ASP A 389 32.09 -13.15 32.13
N LYS A 390 31.98 -12.34 31.07
CA LYS A 390 32.83 -11.16 30.84
C LYS A 390 32.36 -9.89 31.56
N LEU A 391 31.06 -9.67 31.63
CA LEU A 391 30.46 -8.40 32.04
C LEU A 391 29.62 -8.51 33.33
N GLY A 392 29.51 -9.69 33.89
CA GLY A 392 28.64 -10.01 35.01
C GLY A 392 27.18 -10.23 34.59
N LYS A 393 26.40 -10.72 35.55
CA LYS A 393 25.05 -11.23 35.28
C LYS A 393 24.17 -10.23 34.57
N LYS A 394 24.07 -8.99 35.05
CA LYS A 394 23.13 -8.00 34.52
C LYS A 394 23.55 -7.48 33.15
N ASP A 395 24.73 -6.91 33.03
CA ASP A 395 25.15 -6.28 31.79
C ASP A 395 25.45 -7.33 30.70
N GLY A 396 25.96 -8.50 31.10
CA GLY A 396 26.17 -9.60 30.18
C GLY A 396 24.89 -10.19 29.62
N ALA A 397 23.87 -10.39 30.46
CA ALA A 397 22.57 -10.84 29.97
C ALA A 397 21.91 -9.80 29.02
N VAL A 398 22.01 -8.50 29.38
CA VAL A 398 21.50 -7.43 28.50
C VAL A 398 22.18 -7.50 27.12
N LEU A 399 23.51 -7.53 27.09
CA LEU A 399 24.25 -7.55 25.83
C LEU A 399 23.98 -8.83 25.03
N GLY A 400 24.05 -9.98 25.68
CA GLY A 400 23.87 -11.28 25.01
C GLY A 400 22.47 -11.44 24.44
N LEU A 401 21.43 -11.15 25.22
CA LEU A 401 20.05 -11.22 24.76
C LEU A 401 19.71 -10.16 23.70
N SER A 402 20.31 -8.97 23.75
CA SER A 402 20.11 -7.94 22.72
C SER A 402 20.58 -8.39 21.34
N SER A 403 21.52 -9.34 21.24
CA SER A 403 21.98 -9.85 19.94
C SER A 403 20.87 -10.54 19.13
N ILE A 404 19.83 -11.07 19.80
CA ILE A 404 18.70 -11.74 19.14
C ILE A 404 17.87 -10.74 18.30
N PHE A 405 17.88 -9.45 18.67
CA PHE A 405 17.21 -8.40 17.87
C PHE A 405 17.90 -8.14 16.52
N LEU A 406 19.15 -8.61 16.36
CA LEU A 406 19.85 -8.57 15.08
C LEU A 406 19.75 -9.88 14.31
N ASP A 407 19.00 -10.87 14.82
CA ASP A 407 18.73 -12.07 14.05
C ASP A 407 18.07 -11.73 12.72
N ARG A 408 18.43 -12.48 11.68
CA ARG A 408 17.86 -12.29 10.34
C ARG A 408 16.34 -12.32 10.36
N ASP A 409 15.75 -13.27 11.06
CA ASP A 409 14.29 -13.47 11.09
C ASP A 409 13.57 -12.49 12.05
N ALA A 410 14.35 -11.77 12.90
CA ALA A 410 13.80 -10.66 13.70
C ALA A 410 13.67 -9.36 12.89
N LEU A 411 14.56 -9.13 11.92
CA LEU A 411 14.61 -7.92 11.07
C LEU A 411 13.93 -8.11 9.72
N PHE A 412 13.92 -9.35 9.23
CA PHE A 412 13.43 -9.70 7.92
C PHE A 412 12.53 -10.93 7.99
N ARG A 413 11.70 -11.09 6.98
CA ARG A 413 10.95 -12.33 6.75
C ARG A 413 11.39 -12.93 5.42
N PRO A 414 12.22 -13.96 5.46
CA PRO A 414 12.65 -14.64 4.24
C PRO A 414 11.57 -15.58 3.72
N GLU A 415 11.41 -15.59 2.41
CA GLU A 415 10.61 -16.53 1.62
C GLU A 415 11.52 -17.10 0.52
N LEU A 416 12.46 -17.96 0.94
CA LEU A 416 13.55 -18.43 0.09
C LEU A 416 13.27 -19.79 -0.53
N ALA A 417 12.21 -20.48 -0.10
CA ALA A 417 11.94 -21.88 -0.43
C ALA A 417 13.16 -22.77 -0.13
N ALA A 418 13.72 -22.59 1.08
CA ALA A 418 14.96 -23.24 1.49
C ALA A 418 14.86 -24.79 1.47
N TYR A 419 13.66 -25.30 1.65
CA TYR A 419 13.34 -26.72 1.73
C TYR A 419 12.47 -27.15 0.55
N GLY A 420 12.71 -28.34 0.03
CA GLY A 420 11.94 -28.92 -1.06
C GLY A 420 12.77 -29.11 -2.33
N LYS A 421 12.22 -29.92 -3.23
CA LYS A 421 12.83 -30.18 -4.55
C LYS A 421 12.18 -29.29 -5.60
N PRO A 422 12.97 -28.73 -6.51
CA PRO A 422 12.44 -28.00 -7.65
C PRO A 422 11.57 -28.91 -8.53
N ASP A 423 10.49 -28.33 -9.07
CA ASP A 423 9.72 -28.97 -10.12
C ASP A 423 10.42 -28.86 -11.49
N ALA A 424 9.74 -29.29 -12.56
CA ALA A 424 10.27 -29.26 -13.93
C ALA A 424 10.58 -27.82 -14.43
N TYR A 425 10.06 -26.80 -13.76
CA TYR A 425 10.24 -25.38 -14.08
C TYR A 425 11.19 -24.67 -13.11
N GLY A 426 11.88 -25.41 -12.24
CA GLY A 426 12.79 -24.86 -11.25
C GLY A 426 12.11 -24.20 -10.05
N ARG A 427 10.79 -24.39 -9.89
CA ARG A 427 10.00 -23.77 -8.81
C ARG A 427 9.97 -24.67 -7.58
N VAL A 428 10.06 -24.08 -6.40
CA VAL A 428 9.96 -24.80 -5.12
C VAL A 428 8.79 -24.20 -4.32
N MET A 429 7.88 -25.06 -3.86
CA MET A 429 6.79 -24.65 -2.98
C MET A 429 7.30 -24.31 -1.59
N LEU A 430 6.87 -23.18 -1.03
CA LEU A 430 7.07 -22.86 0.38
C LEU A 430 6.43 -23.91 1.26
N GLN A 431 7.03 -24.19 2.41
CA GLN A 431 6.57 -25.23 3.33
C GLN A 431 6.74 -24.81 4.79
N ASP A 432 5.95 -25.46 5.65
CA ASP A 432 6.05 -25.35 7.11
C ASP A 432 6.06 -23.87 7.60
N TRP A 433 7.11 -23.45 8.30
CA TRP A 433 7.19 -22.10 8.86
C TRP A 433 7.25 -21.01 7.79
N GLU A 434 7.97 -21.20 6.68
CA GLU A 434 8.00 -20.20 5.61
C GLU A 434 6.58 -19.96 5.03
N LEU A 435 5.85 -21.03 4.75
CA LEU A 435 4.50 -20.94 4.20
C LEU A 435 3.50 -20.40 5.24
N GLY A 436 3.57 -20.91 6.47
CA GLY A 436 2.68 -20.46 7.55
C GLY A 436 2.86 -19.00 7.90
N LEU A 437 4.10 -18.51 7.98
CA LEU A 437 4.39 -17.10 8.23
C LEU A 437 4.03 -16.22 7.01
N ALA A 438 4.20 -16.71 5.77
CA ALA A 438 3.75 -16.00 4.59
C ALA A 438 2.21 -15.80 4.59
N VAL A 439 1.43 -16.85 4.91
CA VAL A 439 -0.02 -16.78 5.05
C VAL A 439 -0.43 -15.85 6.21
N ASN A 440 0.22 -15.98 7.36
CA ASN A 440 -0.03 -15.09 8.49
C ASN A 440 0.20 -13.61 8.11
N HIS A 441 1.35 -13.31 7.48
CA HIS A 441 1.67 -11.95 7.07
C HIS A 441 0.74 -11.41 5.98
N ALA A 442 0.27 -12.25 5.09
CA ALA A 442 -0.65 -11.84 4.03
C ALA A 442 -1.94 -11.21 4.58
N LEU A 443 -2.40 -11.66 5.76
CA LEU A 443 -3.62 -11.17 6.41
C LEU A 443 -3.33 -10.32 7.65
N ARG A 444 -2.23 -10.60 8.33
CA ARG A 444 -1.86 -10.01 9.63
C ARG A 444 -0.35 -9.76 9.66
N TYR A 445 0.09 -8.89 10.54
CA TYR A 445 1.51 -8.69 10.86
C TYR A 445 1.78 -8.84 12.37
N ILE A 446 0.91 -9.59 13.03
CA ILE A 446 1.00 -9.95 14.45
C ILE A 446 1.27 -11.43 14.58
N GLN A 447 1.55 -11.89 15.79
CA GLN A 447 1.85 -13.30 16.06
C GLN A 447 0.78 -14.24 15.48
N PRO A 448 1.17 -15.35 14.82
CA PRO A 448 0.21 -16.35 14.36
C PRO A 448 -0.71 -16.82 15.48
N ASP A 449 -1.99 -17.03 15.16
CA ASP A 449 -2.92 -17.63 16.11
C ASP A 449 -2.54 -19.09 16.39
N GLU A 450 -3.04 -19.62 17.51
CA GLU A 450 -2.72 -20.97 17.98
C GLU A 450 -3.03 -22.05 16.94
N ALA A 451 -4.17 -21.93 16.24
CA ALA A 451 -4.58 -22.93 15.26
C ALA A 451 -3.62 -22.97 14.05
N LEU A 452 -3.15 -21.80 13.58
CA LEU A 452 -2.14 -21.74 12.51
C LEU A 452 -0.80 -22.30 12.99
N ARG A 453 -0.36 -21.98 14.20
CA ARG A 453 0.84 -22.54 14.81
C ARG A 453 0.78 -24.07 14.89
N ASP A 454 -0.35 -24.60 15.36
CA ASP A 454 -0.60 -26.06 15.43
C ASP A 454 -0.63 -26.71 14.04
N ALA A 455 -1.15 -26.00 13.03
CA ALA A 455 -1.11 -26.49 11.65
C ALA A 455 0.33 -26.57 11.13
N ILE A 456 1.15 -25.55 11.42
CA ILE A 456 2.57 -25.53 11.02
C ILE A 456 3.35 -26.65 11.70
N VAL A 457 3.28 -26.73 13.04
CA VAL A 457 4.00 -27.74 13.84
C VAL A 457 3.52 -29.15 13.48
N GLY A 458 2.24 -29.32 13.20
CA GLY A 458 1.63 -30.60 12.80
C GLY A 458 1.89 -30.97 11.32
N GLY A 459 2.70 -30.23 10.58
CA GLY A 459 3.03 -30.50 9.17
C GLY A 459 1.85 -30.35 8.21
N ARG A 460 0.86 -29.54 8.57
CA ARG A 460 -0.35 -29.25 7.79
C ARG A 460 -0.30 -27.90 7.07
N MET A 461 0.91 -27.46 6.72
CA MET A 461 1.19 -26.27 5.91
C MET A 461 2.18 -26.65 4.77
N ARG A 462 1.74 -27.56 3.89
CA ARG A 462 2.59 -28.11 2.82
C ARG A 462 1.91 -28.24 1.46
N THR A 463 0.61 -27.97 1.41
CA THR A 463 -0.19 -28.10 0.19
C THR A 463 -1.04 -26.87 -0.05
N ARG A 464 -1.46 -26.67 -1.29
CA ARG A 464 -2.46 -25.63 -1.65
C ARG A 464 -3.74 -25.76 -0.81
N ALA A 465 -4.24 -26.98 -0.63
CA ALA A 465 -5.44 -27.23 0.18
C ALA A 465 -5.24 -26.85 1.65
N ASP A 466 -4.04 -27.01 2.19
CA ASP A 466 -3.71 -26.56 3.54
C ASP A 466 -3.81 -25.03 3.65
N VAL A 467 -3.24 -24.33 2.67
CA VAL A 467 -3.31 -22.87 2.62
C VAL A 467 -4.74 -22.38 2.47
N GLU A 468 -5.52 -22.97 1.56
CA GLU A 468 -6.93 -22.61 1.38
C GLU A 468 -7.71 -22.77 2.67
N ARG A 469 -7.56 -23.89 3.35
CA ARG A 469 -8.21 -24.15 4.63
C ARG A 469 -7.90 -23.07 5.67
N GLU A 470 -6.61 -22.75 5.86
CA GLU A 470 -6.20 -21.78 6.87
C GLU A 470 -6.60 -20.34 6.48
N VAL A 471 -6.46 -19.94 5.22
CA VAL A 471 -6.89 -18.63 4.72
C VAL A 471 -8.39 -18.46 4.91
N ARG A 472 -9.22 -19.45 4.49
CA ARG A 472 -10.67 -19.38 4.70
C ARG A 472 -11.05 -19.34 6.18
N ARG A 473 -10.40 -20.13 7.02
CA ARG A 473 -10.60 -20.10 8.46
C ARG A 473 -10.31 -18.71 9.04
N MET A 474 -9.14 -18.15 8.70
CA MET A 474 -8.72 -16.86 9.22
C MET A 474 -9.60 -15.71 8.71
N LEU A 475 -10.07 -15.78 7.46
CA LEU A 475 -10.99 -14.77 6.91
C LEU A 475 -12.37 -14.83 7.55
N ALA A 476 -12.89 -16.03 7.82
CA ALA A 476 -14.22 -16.24 8.41
C ALA A 476 -14.29 -15.97 9.93
N ASP A 477 -13.17 -15.94 10.63
CA ASP A 477 -13.15 -15.77 12.09
C ASP A 477 -12.99 -14.29 12.45
N ASP A 478 -14.04 -13.68 12.97
CA ASP A 478 -14.06 -12.28 13.41
C ASP A 478 -13.26 -12.01 14.69
N SER A 479 -12.81 -13.06 15.39
CA SER A 479 -11.87 -12.90 16.50
C SER A 479 -10.43 -12.69 16.02
N ILE A 480 -10.14 -13.02 14.76
CA ILE A 480 -8.83 -12.88 14.15
C ILE A 480 -8.70 -11.51 13.49
N ARG A 481 -7.78 -10.70 13.97
CA ARG A 481 -7.48 -9.38 13.40
C ARG A 481 -6.73 -9.51 12.07
N LYS A 482 -7.14 -8.72 11.06
CA LYS A 482 -6.66 -8.76 9.67
C LYS A 482 -6.20 -7.36 9.18
N PRO A 483 -5.29 -6.68 9.91
CA PRO A 483 -4.93 -5.29 9.60
C PRO A 483 -4.22 -5.12 8.25
N ARG A 484 -3.65 -6.18 7.70
CA ARG A 484 -2.97 -6.14 6.39
C ARG A 484 -3.93 -5.84 5.25
N ILE A 485 -5.20 -6.26 5.37
CA ILE A 485 -6.22 -5.98 4.36
C ILE A 485 -6.50 -4.47 4.28
N LEU A 486 -6.68 -3.80 5.42
CA LEU A 486 -6.84 -2.33 5.42
C LEU A 486 -5.59 -1.61 4.91
N GLN A 487 -4.40 -2.14 5.19
CA GLN A 487 -3.15 -1.57 4.67
C GLN A 487 -3.13 -1.57 3.14
N PHE A 488 -3.62 -2.63 2.49
CA PHE A 488 -3.76 -2.65 1.03
C PHE A 488 -4.58 -1.46 0.52
N PHE A 489 -5.73 -1.16 1.12
CA PHE A 489 -6.56 -0.04 0.69
C PHE A 489 -5.91 1.33 0.93
N ARG A 490 -5.13 1.48 1.99
CA ARG A 490 -4.32 2.69 2.20
C ARG A 490 -3.28 2.87 1.11
N ASP A 491 -2.57 1.81 0.75
CA ASP A 491 -1.56 1.84 -0.30
C ASP A 491 -2.19 2.00 -1.69
N TYR A 492 -3.36 1.38 -1.92
CA TYR A 492 -4.07 1.46 -3.19
C TYR A 492 -4.62 2.86 -3.46
N PHE A 493 -5.35 3.44 -2.50
CA PHE A 493 -5.96 4.76 -2.66
C PHE A 493 -5.03 5.93 -2.30
N ASP A 494 -3.94 5.68 -1.59
CA ASP A 494 -2.96 6.70 -1.17
C ASP A 494 -3.59 7.90 -0.43
N TYR A 495 -4.64 7.64 0.38
CA TYR A 495 -5.42 8.68 1.06
C TYR A 495 -4.84 9.11 2.40
N ASP A 496 -3.82 8.49 2.91
CA ASP A 496 -3.25 8.75 4.24
C ASP A 496 -2.11 9.77 4.26
N GLN A 497 -1.80 10.36 3.08
CA GLN A 497 -0.74 11.37 2.93
C GLN A 497 -1.15 12.77 3.37
N GLY A 498 -2.45 13.06 3.42
CA GLY A 498 -2.97 14.41 3.67
C GLY A 498 -2.45 15.08 4.94
N GLY A 499 -2.15 14.29 6.00
CA GLY A 499 -1.55 14.77 7.23
C GLY A 499 -0.09 15.18 7.11
N TYR A 500 0.61 14.80 6.05
CA TYR A 500 2.02 15.10 5.81
C TYR A 500 2.24 16.25 4.82
N ILE A 501 1.19 16.67 4.11
CA ILE A 501 1.26 17.82 3.22
C ILE A 501 1.26 19.10 4.05
N CYS A 502 2.35 19.85 3.96
CA CYS A 502 2.50 21.12 4.64
C CYS A 502 1.68 22.20 3.91
N LYS A 503 0.48 22.46 4.36
CA LYS A 503 -0.40 23.48 3.76
C LYS A 503 0.06 24.90 4.12
N ASP A 504 0.03 25.80 3.14
CA ASP A 504 0.19 27.22 3.40
C ASP A 504 -1.00 27.73 4.24
N THR A 505 -0.66 28.44 5.32
CA THR A 505 -1.67 28.87 6.30
C THR A 505 -2.65 29.90 5.75
N LYS A 506 -2.20 30.76 4.82
CA LYS A 506 -3.05 31.77 4.19
C LYS A 506 -3.97 31.14 3.16
N ALA A 507 -3.42 30.31 2.27
CA ALA A 507 -4.20 29.58 1.29
C ALA A 507 -5.27 28.70 1.96
N LEU A 508 -4.90 28.00 3.05
CA LEU A 508 -5.86 27.21 3.82
C LEU A 508 -6.96 28.08 4.46
N ALA A 509 -6.59 29.24 5.03
CA ALA A 509 -7.55 30.17 5.61
C ALA A 509 -8.53 30.74 4.56
N ASP A 510 -8.04 30.97 3.34
CA ASP A 510 -8.89 31.47 2.23
C ASP A 510 -9.93 30.46 1.79
N THR A 511 -9.72 29.13 1.96
CA THR A 511 -10.74 28.10 1.71
C THR A 511 -11.86 28.06 2.74
N GLY A 512 -11.64 28.60 3.93
CA GLY A 512 -12.56 28.50 5.07
C GLY A 512 -12.37 27.28 5.97
N ALA A 513 -11.41 26.41 5.66
CA ALA A 513 -11.11 25.22 6.46
C ALA A 513 -10.54 25.54 7.87
N ASP A 514 -9.85 26.68 8.02
CA ASP A 514 -9.21 27.09 9.29
C ASP A 514 -10.15 27.87 10.23
N SER A 515 -11.44 27.93 9.99
CA SER A 515 -12.32 28.91 10.63
C SER A 515 -12.54 28.73 12.15
N ARG A 516 -11.97 27.72 12.84
CA ARG A 516 -12.32 27.41 14.24
C ARG A 516 -11.18 26.92 15.14
N GLY A 517 -9.94 27.18 14.78
CA GLY A 517 -8.80 26.67 15.56
C GLY A 517 -8.64 25.16 15.46
N VAL A 518 -9.18 24.56 14.42
CA VAL A 518 -8.92 23.16 14.08
C VAL A 518 -7.52 23.07 13.50
N ASN A 519 -6.69 22.28 14.12
CA ASN A 519 -5.35 22.00 13.59
C ASN A 519 -5.50 21.11 12.36
N HIS A 520 -5.20 21.64 11.18
CA HIS A 520 -5.33 20.94 9.90
C HIS A 520 -4.61 19.58 9.90
N TYR A 521 -3.39 19.55 10.39
CA TYR A 521 -2.60 18.32 10.51
C TYR A 521 -3.35 17.22 11.29
N ARG A 522 -3.92 17.56 12.46
CA ARG A 522 -4.72 16.61 13.23
C ARG A 522 -6.00 16.20 12.55
N ALA A 523 -6.67 17.15 11.89
CA ALA A 523 -7.89 16.88 11.17
C ALA A 523 -7.67 15.89 10.01
N MET A 524 -6.54 15.99 9.32
CA MET A 524 -6.21 15.05 8.23
C MET A 524 -5.90 13.64 8.74
N PHE A 525 -5.26 13.49 9.90
CA PHE A 525 -5.14 12.17 10.51
C PHE A 525 -6.49 11.61 10.98
N ASP A 526 -7.38 12.47 11.48
CA ASP A 526 -8.74 12.04 11.81
C ASP A 526 -9.53 11.70 10.54
N ALA A 527 -9.36 12.43 9.43
CA ALA A 527 -9.97 12.14 8.14
C ALA A 527 -9.46 10.78 7.57
N THR A 528 -8.16 10.50 7.66
CA THR A 528 -7.61 9.18 7.32
C THR A 528 -8.28 8.08 8.14
N ALA A 529 -8.37 8.25 9.45
CA ALA A 529 -9.00 7.26 10.32
C ALA A 529 -10.52 7.15 10.12
N SER A 530 -11.18 8.19 9.65
CA SER A 530 -12.59 8.18 9.27
C SER A 530 -12.79 7.42 7.96
N THR A 531 -11.89 7.61 6.99
CA THR A 531 -11.87 6.84 5.74
C THR A 531 -11.56 5.36 6.00
N ASP A 532 -10.60 5.04 6.88
CA ASP A 532 -10.37 3.66 7.34
C ASP A 532 -11.67 3.03 7.83
N ARG A 533 -12.41 3.74 8.65
CA ARG A 533 -13.64 3.21 9.24
C ARG A 533 -14.72 2.93 8.20
N LEU A 534 -14.83 3.77 7.17
CA LEU A 534 -15.74 3.52 6.05
C LEU A 534 -15.31 2.27 5.27
N ILE A 535 -14.02 2.13 4.96
CA ILE A 535 -13.48 0.95 4.28
C ILE A 535 -13.75 -0.31 5.11
N GLU A 536 -13.50 -0.26 6.42
CA GLU A 536 -13.75 -1.36 7.34
C GLU A 536 -15.22 -1.81 7.32
N MET A 537 -16.15 -0.88 7.23
CA MET A 537 -17.58 -1.19 7.14
C MET A 537 -17.91 -1.91 5.82
N ILE A 538 -17.39 -1.44 4.71
CA ILE A 538 -17.58 -2.08 3.40
C ILE A 538 -16.94 -3.48 3.36
N LEU A 539 -15.77 -3.63 3.96
CA LEU A 539 -15.10 -4.94 4.08
C LEU A 539 -15.85 -5.93 4.97
N GLN A 540 -16.58 -5.46 5.98
CA GLN A 540 -17.42 -6.32 6.82
C GLN A 540 -18.63 -6.85 6.05
N GLU A 541 -19.18 -6.10 5.11
CA GLU A 541 -20.22 -6.54 4.20
C GLU A 541 -19.69 -7.50 3.12
N ASP A 542 -18.45 -7.30 2.71
CA ASP A 542 -17.70 -8.08 1.72
C ASP A 542 -18.47 -8.34 0.41
N LYS A 543 -19.12 -7.32 -0.08
CA LYS A 543 -19.93 -7.35 -1.29
C LYS A 543 -19.65 -6.13 -2.16
N ASP A 544 -19.52 -6.33 -3.48
CA ASP A 544 -19.25 -5.27 -4.45
C ASP A 544 -18.20 -4.26 -3.94
N VAL A 545 -17.13 -4.77 -3.31
CA VAL A 545 -16.22 -3.95 -2.49
C VAL A 545 -15.65 -2.77 -3.26
N LEU A 546 -15.07 -2.98 -4.45
CA LEU A 546 -14.52 -1.87 -5.24
C LEU A 546 -15.61 -0.87 -5.63
N LYS A 547 -16.75 -1.37 -6.11
CA LYS A 547 -17.86 -0.52 -6.54
C LYS A 547 -18.38 0.30 -5.38
N GLN A 548 -18.60 -0.30 -4.20
CA GLN A 548 -19.01 0.43 -3.00
C GLN A 548 -17.98 1.49 -2.59
N LEU A 549 -16.68 1.17 -2.63
CA LEU A 549 -15.63 2.13 -2.32
C LEU A 549 -15.63 3.33 -3.28
N LEU A 550 -15.99 3.13 -4.53
CA LEU A 550 -16.07 4.20 -5.52
C LEU A 550 -17.41 4.96 -5.49
N THR A 551 -18.53 4.30 -5.14
CA THR A 551 -19.87 4.88 -5.35
C THR A 551 -20.72 5.02 -4.08
N THR A 552 -20.19 4.75 -2.88
CA THR A 552 -20.97 4.94 -1.65
C THR A 552 -21.26 6.42 -1.42
N ASP A 553 -22.51 6.73 -1.05
CA ASP A 553 -22.93 8.04 -0.56
C ASP A 553 -22.67 8.21 0.95
N LYS A 554 -22.18 7.17 1.62
CA LYS A 554 -21.88 7.19 3.04
C LYS A 554 -20.54 7.86 3.31
N VAL A 555 -20.52 8.64 4.36
CA VAL A 555 -19.31 9.29 4.89
C VAL A 555 -19.21 9.05 6.39
N VAL A 556 -18.00 8.80 6.85
CA VAL A 556 -17.69 8.73 8.28
C VAL A 556 -16.88 9.94 8.64
N ALA A 557 -17.27 10.66 9.69
CA ALA A 557 -16.59 11.87 10.11
C ALA A 557 -16.53 12.00 11.64
N SER A 558 -15.48 12.63 12.15
CA SER A 558 -15.33 13.06 13.54
C SER A 558 -15.61 14.55 13.70
N GLU A 559 -15.64 15.04 14.93
CA GLU A 559 -15.77 16.48 15.17
C GLU A 559 -14.65 17.35 14.59
N ARG A 560 -13.48 16.74 14.26
CA ARG A 560 -12.30 17.47 13.77
C ARG A 560 -12.21 17.51 12.25
N ASP A 561 -12.53 16.43 11.58
CA ASP A 561 -12.42 16.33 10.12
C ASP A 561 -13.72 16.68 9.39
N ASN A 562 -14.83 16.71 10.10
CA ASN A 562 -16.15 16.99 9.56
C ASN A 562 -16.24 18.31 8.75
N ILE A 563 -15.50 19.34 9.14
CA ILE A 563 -15.49 20.63 8.42
C ILE A 563 -15.05 20.46 6.96
N TYR A 564 -14.19 19.50 6.67
CA TYR A 564 -13.64 19.24 5.34
C TYR A 564 -14.63 18.53 4.41
N PHE A 565 -15.70 17.96 4.95
CA PHE A 565 -16.81 17.44 4.16
C PHE A 565 -17.81 18.53 3.73
N GLY A 566 -17.62 19.76 4.17
CA GLY A 566 -18.49 20.88 3.82
C GLY A 566 -18.13 21.56 2.51
N ARG A 567 -18.78 22.73 2.32
CA ARG A 567 -18.55 23.61 1.16
C ARG A 567 -17.58 24.73 1.49
N GLN A 568 -16.83 25.17 0.49
CA GLN A 568 -16.11 26.44 0.53
C GLN A 568 -17.10 27.59 0.72
N ARG A 569 -16.76 28.56 1.56
CA ARG A 569 -17.62 29.71 1.86
C ARG A 569 -16.85 30.99 1.65
N SER A 570 -17.51 32.01 1.15
CA SER A 570 -16.97 33.37 1.06
C SER A 570 -16.61 33.93 2.45
N LYS A 571 -15.79 34.97 2.51
CA LYS A 571 -15.42 35.62 3.77
C LYS A 571 -16.62 36.16 4.51
N GLU A 572 -17.60 36.70 3.77
CA GLU A 572 -18.86 37.26 4.26
C GLU A 572 -19.75 36.17 4.85
N GLU A 573 -19.93 35.06 4.14
CA GLU A 573 -20.73 33.93 4.61
C GLU A 573 -20.12 33.30 5.87
N ARG A 574 -18.78 33.21 5.93
CA ARG A 574 -18.07 32.74 7.12
C ARG A 574 -18.28 33.64 8.32
N ALA A 575 -18.15 34.94 8.12
CA ALA A 575 -18.40 35.94 9.18
C ALA A 575 -19.85 35.89 9.68
N ALA A 576 -20.81 35.76 8.78
CA ALA A 576 -22.22 35.61 9.12
C ALA A 576 -22.51 34.32 9.89
N SER A 577 -21.94 33.18 9.44
CA SER A 577 -22.04 31.87 10.13
C SER A 577 -21.47 31.94 11.55
N ILE A 578 -20.28 32.51 11.72
CA ILE A 578 -19.63 32.68 13.05
C ILE A 578 -20.50 33.57 13.96
N ALA A 579 -21.06 34.64 13.42
CA ALA A 579 -21.94 35.52 14.18
C ALA A 579 -23.22 34.79 14.63
N ALA A 580 -23.84 34.02 13.72
CA ALA A 580 -25.04 33.23 14.01
C ALA A 580 -24.77 32.17 15.08
N GLU A 581 -23.64 31.48 14.98
CA GLU A 581 -23.23 30.45 15.96
C GLU A 581 -22.93 31.05 17.33
N ARG A 582 -22.25 32.20 17.39
CA ARG A 582 -22.03 32.93 18.65
C ARG A 582 -23.33 33.28 19.32
N LYS A 583 -24.29 33.73 18.54
CA LYS A 583 -25.65 34.10 19.02
C LYS A 583 -26.36 32.85 19.57
N ALA A 584 -26.35 31.73 18.80
CA ALA A 584 -26.97 30.48 19.24
C ALA A 584 -26.30 29.92 20.51
N ALA A 585 -24.97 29.95 20.57
CA ALA A 585 -24.22 29.52 21.75
C ALA A 585 -24.50 30.36 22.99
N ALA A 586 -24.66 31.66 22.83
CA ALA A 586 -25.04 32.57 23.92
C ALA A 586 -26.45 32.26 24.46
N GLU A 587 -27.42 31.95 23.59
CA GLU A 587 -28.77 31.58 23.97
C GLU A 587 -28.80 30.24 24.73
N VAL A 588 -28.07 29.21 24.22
CA VAL A 588 -27.94 27.93 24.91
C VAL A 588 -27.22 28.10 26.27
N ALA A 589 -26.22 28.97 26.36
CA ALA A 589 -25.56 29.25 27.64
C ALA A 589 -26.48 29.91 28.65
N LYS A 590 -27.35 30.84 28.17
CA LYS A 590 -28.34 31.50 28.99
C LYS A 590 -29.42 30.54 29.51
N GLN A 591 -29.93 29.66 28.66
CA GLN A 591 -30.87 28.61 29.03
C GLN A 591 -30.23 27.64 30.06
N ALA A 592 -29.02 27.17 29.81
CA ALA A 592 -28.31 26.28 30.73
C ALA A 592 -27.99 26.92 32.09
N ALA A 593 -27.76 28.26 32.12
CA ALA A 593 -27.57 29.00 33.35
C ALA A 593 -28.90 29.10 34.13
N ALA A 594 -30.01 29.35 33.48
CA ALA A 594 -31.34 29.40 34.09
C ALA A 594 -31.75 28.00 34.66
N GLU A 595 -31.52 26.94 33.90
CA GLU A 595 -31.76 25.58 34.37
C GLU A 595 -30.92 25.20 35.59
N LEU A 596 -29.65 25.61 35.60
CA LEU A 596 -28.75 25.38 36.72
C LEU A 596 -29.20 26.12 37.97
N GLU A 597 -29.66 27.37 37.85
CA GLU A 597 -30.18 28.12 38.97
C GLU A 597 -31.51 27.54 39.49
N ALA A 598 -32.41 27.14 38.62
CA ALA A 598 -33.65 26.46 38.98
C ALA A 598 -33.33 25.11 39.70
N TRP A 599 -32.34 24.36 39.21
CA TRP A 599 -31.90 23.12 39.85
C TRP A 599 -31.30 23.39 41.25
N LYS A 600 -30.46 24.41 41.42
CA LYS A 600 -29.89 24.79 42.71
C LYS A 600 -30.98 25.17 43.73
N GLN A 601 -32.00 25.90 43.27
CA GLN A 601 -33.15 26.27 44.09
C GLN A 601 -33.96 25.04 44.56
N ALA A 602 -34.13 24.06 43.66
CA ALA A 602 -34.85 22.83 43.94
C ALA A 602 -34.04 21.81 44.79
N ASN A 603 -32.69 21.96 44.83
CA ASN A 603 -31.81 21.01 45.52
C ASN A 603 -30.77 21.76 46.38
N PRO A 604 -31.20 22.44 47.45
CA PRO A 604 -30.28 23.19 48.29
C PRO A 604 -29.24 22.26 48.92
N GLY A 605 -27.95 22.66 48.77
CA GLY A 605 -26.82 21.91 49.35
C GLY A 605 -26.34 20.72 48.54
N LYS A 606 -27.01 20.34 47.43
CA LYS A 606 -26.51 19.24 46.54
C LYS A 606 -25.59 19.79 45.46
N LYS A 607 -24.60 18.99 45.07
CA LYS A 607 -23.79 19.28 43.88
C LYS A 607 -24.64 19.07 42.64
N PRO A 608 -24.64 20.02 41.69
CA PRO A 608 -25.33 19.82 40.42
C PRO A 608 -24.77 18.62 39.65
N PRO A 609 -25.62 17.93 38.90
CA PRO A 609 -25.16 16.85 38.02
C PRO A 609 -24.07 17.38 37.11
N ALA A 610 -23.06 16.56 36.86
CA ALA A 610 -22.02 16.91 35.91
C ALA A 610 -22.66 17.21 34.57
N LYS A 611 -22.37 18.37 33.97
CA LYS A 611 -22.83 18.68 32.63
C LYS A 611 -22.39 17.54 31.73
N LYS A 612 -23.33 16.81 31.14
CA LYS A 612 -23.03 15.99 30.00
C LYS A 612 -22.46 16.92 28.93
N PRO A 613 -21.28 16.66 28.41
CA PRO A 613 -20.80 17.45 27.29
C PRO A 613 -21.87 17.43 26.20
N THR A 614 -22.31 18.62 25.79
CA THR A 614 -23.23 18.76 24.68
C THR A 614 -22.47 18.23 23.47
N ARG A 615 -22.82 17.06 22.98
CA ARG A 615 -22.26 16.51 21.75
C ARG A 615 -22.57 17.52 20.65
N ARG A 616 -21.57 18.19 20.15
CA ARG A 616 -21.66 18.92 18.91
C ARG A 616 -21.51 17.91 17.79
N THR A 617 -22.61 17.40 17.28
CA THR A 617 -22.64 16.67 16.01
C THR A 617 -22.45 17.70 14.91
N TYR A 618 -21.31 17.64 14.25
CA TYR A 618 -20.98 18.58 13.18
C TYR A 618 -21.20 18.00 11.78
N VAL A 619 -21.84 16.86 11.67
CA VAL A 619 -22.15 16.29 10.36
C VAL A 619 -23.31 17.09 9.78
N HIS A 620 -23.11 17.69 8.62
CA HIS A 620 -24.05 18.63 8.01
C HIS A 620 -25.27 17.95 7.39
N HIS A 621 -25.29 16.63 7.26
CA HIS A 621 -26.30 15.90 6.50
C HIS A 621 -26.71 14.63 7.24
N GLY A 622 -27.85 14.07 6.90
CA GLY A 622 -28.55 12.94 7.50
C GLY A 622 -27.69 12.02 8.37
N VAL A 623 -27.73 12.23 9.69
CA VAL A 623 -26.96 11.42 10.64
C VAL A 623 -27.65 10.09 10.86
N GLU A 624 -26.95 9.01 10.58
CA GLU A 624 -27.36 7.66 10.93
C GLU A 624 -26.80 7.27 12.30
N GLN A 625 -27.60 6.67 13.13
CA GLN A 625 -27.14 6.09 14.39
C GLN A 625 -26.46 4.74 14.08
N ALA A 626 -25.14 4.77 13.92
CA ALA A 626 -24.36 3.54 13.87
C ALA A 626 -23.42 3.48 15.06
N ASP A 627 -23.26 2.30 15.65
CA ASP A 627 -22.22 2.07 16.65
C ASP A 627 -20.87 1.93 15.94
N LEU A 628 -20.15 3.03 15.85
CA LEU A 628 -18.80 3.08 15.30
C LEU A 628 -17.74 2.97 16.41
N SER A 629 -18.15 2.61 17.63
CA SER A 629 -17.23 2.41 18.75
C SER A 629 -16.56 1.04 18.68
N GLY A 630 -15.35 0.99 19.16
CA GLY A 630 -14.57 -0.23 19.28
C GLY A 630 -13.65 -0.54 18.09
N PRO A 631 -12.67 -1.39 18.31
CA PRO A 631 -11.76 -1.83 17.26
C PRO A 631 -12.46 -2.81 16.32
N THR A 632 -12.25 -2.66 15.03
CA THR A 632 -12.62 -3.67 14.05
C THR A 632 -11.52 -4.71 13.91
N ILE A 633 -11.87 -5.81 13.23
CA ILE A 633 -10.89 -6.85 12.87
C ILE A 633 -9.82 -6.36 11.89
N TYR A 634 -10.09 -5.28 11.17
CA TYR A 634 -9.17 -4.66 10.20
C TYR A 634 -8.33 -3.52 10.80
N ALA A 635 -8.69 -3.04 12.01
CA ALA A 635 -7.99 -1.93 12.62
C ALA A 635 -6.50 -2.22 12.82
N ARG A 636 -5.67 -1.22 12.60
CA ARG A 636 -4.23 -1.30 12.87
C ARG A 636 -3.96 -1.76 14.30
N VAL A 637 -2.98 -2.62 14.46
CA VAL A 637 -2.43 -3.00 15.77
C VAL A 637 -1.41 -1.95 16.18
N GLY A 638 -1.35 -1.62 17.45
CA GLY A 638 -0.39 -0.61 17.93
C GLY A 638 -0.90 0.83 17.82
N ARG A 639 -2.19 1.02 17.95
CA ARG A 639 -2.84 2.31 17.75
C ARG A 639 -2.45 3.37 18.76
N ARG A 640 -2.27 4.56 18.25
CA ARG A 640 -1.88 5.78 18.92
C ARG A 640 -2.77 6.18 20.08
N SER A 641 -2.20 6.40 21.27
CA SER A 641 -2.77 7.28 22.26
C SER A 641 -2.07 8.65 22.19
N PHE A 642 -2.78 9.68 21.80
CA PHE A 642 -2.25 11.05 21.88
C PHE A 642 -2.29 11.52 23.33
N GLY A 643 -1.20 12.09 23.80
CA GLY A 643 -1.13 12.73 25.11
C GLY A 643 -2.20 13.81 25.30
N ARG A 644 -2.67 13.98 26.52
CA ARG A 644 -3.79 14.79 26.97
C ARG A 644 -5.16 14.25 26.54
N GLY A 645 -5.62 13.17 27.20
CA GLY A 645 -7.05 12.81 27.18
C GLY A 645 -7.68 12.71 25.81
N SER A 646 -6.88 12.48 24.78
CA SER A 646 -7.40 12.24 23.45
C SER A 646 -7.88 10.79 23.38
N MET A 647 -9.04 10.58 23.94
CA MET A 647 -9.91 9.54 23.45
C MET A 647 -9.99 9.76 21.94
N GLU A 648 -10.04 8.68 21.18
CA GLU A 648 -10.40 8.79 19.78
C GLU A 648 -11.66 9.62 19.66
N PRO A 649 -11.72 10.56 18.69
CA PRO A 649 -12.93 11.30 18.49
C PRO A 649 -14.04 10.31 18.14
N GLU A 650 -15.22 10.53 18.71
CA GLU A 650 -16.40 9.82 18.24
C GLU A 650 -16.60 10.10 16.76
N ARG A 651 -16.93 9.06 16.02
CA ARG A 651 -17.21 9.15 14.59
C ARG A 651 -18.69 8.94 14.37
N THR A 652 -19.21 9.64 13.39
CA THR A 652 -20.61 9.57 12.98
C THR A 652 -20.68 9.12 11.54
N LEU A 653 -21.56 8.18 11.25
CA LEU A 653 -21.95 7.83 9.90
C LEU A 653 -23.00 8.84 9.41
N ALA A 654 -22.82 9.32 8.20
CA ALA A 654 -23.76 10.24 7.56
C ALA A 654 -23.87 9.95 6.07
N THR A 655 -24.90 10.47 5.45
CA THR A 655 -25.06 10.46 4.00
C THR A 655 -24.58 11.80 3.45
N ALA A 656 -23.74 11.76 2.43
CA ALA A 656 -23.28 12.94 1.72
C ALA A 656 -24.42 13.60 0.94
N PRO A 657 -24.36 14.93 0.67
CA PRO A 657 -25.30 15.57 -0.23
C PRO A 657 -25.18 14.99 -1.64
N GLU A 658 -26.32 14.75 -2.26
CA GLU A 658 -26.38 14.31 -3.65
C GLU A 658 -25.66 15.31 -4.58
N GLY A 659 -24.83 14.78 -5.48
CA GLY A 659 -24.05 15.59 -6.42
C GLY A 659 -22.82 16.29 -5.83
N GLU A 660 -22.60 16.25 -4.51
CA GLU A 660 -21.41 16.86 -3.92
C GLU A 660 -20.30 15.87 -3.64
N ARG A 661 -20.62 14.64 -3.24
CA ARG A 661 -19.63 13.62 -2.87
C ARG A 661 -20.11 12.22 -3.19
N LEU A 662 -19.17 11.39 -3.66
CA LEU A 662 -19.40 10.02 -4.00
C LEU A 662 -18.10 9.22 -3.80
N GLY A 663 -18.13 8.18 -2.96
CA GLY A 663 -17.02 7.29 -2.73
C GLY A 663 -15.75 7.95 -2.17
N ILE A 664 -14.71 7.18 -2.07
CA ILE A 664 -13.43 7.58 -1.42
C ILE A 664 -12.72 8.68 -2.19
N LEU A 665 -12.82 8.73 -3.53
CA LEU A 665 -12.11 9.72 -4.34
C LEU A 665 -12.59 11.15 -4.10
N THR A 666 -13.74 11.32 -3.45
CA THR A 666 -14.23 12.63 -3.05
C THR A 666 -14.05 12.91 -1.54
N HIS A 667 -13.47 11.97 -0.80
CA HIS A 667 -13.17 12.17 0.62
C HIS A 667 -12.04 13.16 0.83
N PRO A 668 -12.12 14.00 1.87
CA PRO A 668 -11.06 14.96 2.17
C PRO A 668 -9.68 14.32 2.33
N ALA A 669 -9.61 13.13 2.90
CA ALA A 669 -8.35 12.39 3.04
C ALA A 669 -7.69 12.14 1.68
N TRP A 670 -8.44 11.68 0.68
CA TRP A 670 -7.92 11.44 -0.68
C TRP A 670 -7.64 12.75 -1.41
N LEU A 671 -8.57 13.69 -1.40
CA LEU A 671 -8.44 14.98 -2.09
C LEU A 671 -7.22 15.78 -1.61
N VAL A 672 -6.99 15.81 -0.29
CA VAL A 672 -5.84 16.51 0.29
C VAL A 672 -4.54 15.76 0.01
N SER A 673 -4.54 14.43 0.09
CA SER A 673 -3.37 13.61 -0.26
C SER A 673 -2.90 13.84 -1.70
N HIS A 674 -3.84 14.17 -2.59
CA HIS A 674 -3.58 14.45 -4.01
C HIS A 674 -3.70 15.95 -4.32
N SER A 675 -3.12 16.81 -3.47
CA SER A 675 -3.07 18.27 -3.64
C SER A 675 -1.73 18.82 -3.16
N ASP A 676 -1.45 20.07 -3.49
CA ASP A 676 -0.23 20.76 -3.06
C ASP A 676 -0.43 21.61 -1.80
N ALA A 677 0.61 22.35 -1.43
CA ALA A 677 0.58 23.23 -0.27
C ALA A 677 -0.46 24.35 -0.40
N MET A 678 -0.64 24.88 -1.58
CA MET A 678 -1.49 26.07 -1.83
C MET A 678 -2.62 25.79 -2.81
N ASP A 679 -2.55 24.74 -3.60
CA ASP A 679 -3.42 24.52 -4.74
C ASP A 679 -3.82 23.05 -4.93
N ASN A 680 -4.76 22.80 -5.81
CA ASN A 680 -5.11 21.49 -6.32
C ASN A 680 -3.97 20.93 -7.18
N HIS A 681 -4.06 19.65 -7.45
CA HIS A 681 -3.11 19.00 -8.35
C HIS A 681 -3.85 18.05 -9.30
N ALA A 682 -4.51 18.61 -10.32
CA ALA A 682 -5.30 17.83 -11.29
C ALA A 682 -4.47 16.74 -11.97
N ILE A 683 -3.23 17.05 -12.35
CA ILE A 683 -2.30 16.08 -12.97
C ILE A 683 -2.11 14.84 -12.07
N ARG A 684 -1.84 15.03 -10.77
CA ARG A 684 -1.64 13.92 -9.83
C ARG A 684 -2.91 13.09 -9.64
N ARG A 685 -4.08 13.74 -9.55
CA ARG A 685 -5.37 13.05 -9.46
C ARG A 685 -5.66 12.24 -10.71
N GLY A 686 -5.46 12.84 -11.89
CA GLY A 686 -5.66 12.16 -13.17
C GLY A 686 -4.67 11.02 -13.39
N ARG A 687 -3.39 11.21 -13.07
CA ARG A 687 -2.38 10.13 -13.12
C ARG A 687 -2.80 8.96 -12.22
N TRP A 688 -3.26 9.23 -11.00
CA TRP A 688 -3.72 8.19 -10.09
C TRP A 688 -4.88 7.38 -10.70
N ILE A 689 -5.88 8.05 -11.31
CA ILE A 689 -7.01 7.40 -11.97
C ILE A 689 -6.52 6.55 -13.15
N GLN A 690 -5.67 7.11 -14.01
CA GLN A 690 -5.11 6.43 -15.15
C GLN A 690 -4.36 5.15 -14.74
N GLU A 691 -3.50 5.24 -13.73
CA GLU A 691 -2.66 4.13 -13.32
C GLU A 691 -3.39 3.09 -12.46
N ARG A 692 -4.32 3.54 -11.59
CA ARG A 692 -4.93 2.69 -10.55
C ARG A 692 -6.31 2.17 -10.90
N LEU A 693 -7.04 2.83 -11.80
CA LEU A 693 -8.38 2.41 -12.21
C LEU A 693 -8.46 1.99 -13.68
N LEU A 694 -7.72 2.66 -14.57
CA LEU A 694 -7.74 2.36 -16.00
C LEU A 694 -6.57 1.46 -16.44
N GLY A 695 -5.52 1.32 -15.63
CA GLY A 695 -4.41 0.40 -15.86
C GLY A 695 -3.41 0.87 -16.91
N GLY A 696 -3.46 2.13 -17.32
CA GLY A 696 -2.45 2.74 -18.18
C GLY A 696 -1.16 3.04 -17.41
N GLY A 697 -0.03 3.05 -18.12
CA GLY A 697 1.26 3.49 -17.59
C GLY A 697 1.56 4.91 -18.03
N ILE A 698 2.15 5.70 -17.15
CA ILE A 698 2.67 7.02 -17.51
C ILE A 698 4.20 6.97 -17.41
N PRO A 699 4.93 7.19 -18.51
CA PRO A 699 6.39 7.22 -18.48
C PRO A 699 6.93 8.31 -17.54
N ASP A 700 8.15 8.10 -17.04
CA ASP A 700 8.82 9.11 -16.22
C ASP A 700 9.09 10.38 -17.03
N VAL A 701 8.93 11.54 -16.39
CA VAL A 701 9.17 12.85 -17.02
C VAL A 701 10.68 12.98 -17.32
N PRO A 702 11.07 13.33 -18.54
CA PRO A 702 12.46 13.60 -18.86
C PRO A 702 13.04 14.73 -18.00
N ILE A 703 14.26 14.60 -17.54
CA ILE A 703 14.96 15.57 -16.66
C ILE A 703 15.04 16.98 -17.29
N THR A 704 14.95 17.08 -18.61
CA THR A 704 15.04 18.32 -19.36
C THR A 704 13.74 19.13 -19.39
N VAL A 705 12.64 18.59 -18.87
CA VAL A 705 11.32 19.24 -18.89
C VAL A 705 11.13 20.06 -17.62
N ASP A 706 10.75 21.34 -17.80
CA ASP A 706 10.28 22.17 -16.70
C ASP A 706 8.82 21.76 -16.36
N ALA A 707 8.66 21.02 -15.29
CA ALA A 707 7.37 20.49 -14.86
C ALA A 707 6.53 21.49 -14.02
N MET A 708 6.96 22.76 -13.93
CA MET A 708 6.27 23.77 -13.11
C MET A 708 5.15 24.44 -13.90
N LEU A 709 3.95 24.46 -13.33
CA LEU A 709 2.88 25.31 -13.87
C LEU A 709 3.19 26.80 -13.65
N PRO A 710 2.72 27.71 -14.54
CA PRO A 710 2.92 29.13 -14.38
C PRO A 710 2.41 29.66 -13.04
N ASP A 711 3.19 30.53 -12.38
CA ASP A 711 2.77 31.24 -11.16
C ASP A 711 1.91 32.44 -11.55
N GLU A 712 0.65 32.20 -11.82
CA GLU A 712 -0.35 33.20 -12.24
C GLU A 712 -1.53 33.19 -11.24
N PRO A 713 -1.44 33.94 -10.13
CA PRO A 713 -2.41 33.87 -9.04
C PRO A 713 -3.81 34.44 -9.39
N LYS A 714 -3.97 35.01 -10.58
CA LYS A 714 -5.25 35.51 -11.11
C LYS A 714 -5.87 34.59 -12.15
N SER A 715 -5.21 33.51 -12.50
CA SER A 715 -5.69 32.53 -13.45
C SER A 715 -6.10 31.25 -12.71
N THR A 716 -7.20 30.64 -13.15
CA THR A 716 -7.67 29.34 -12.62
C THR A 716 -6.62 28.26 -12.86
N LEU A 717 -6.70 27.16 -12.13
CA LEU A 717 -5.78 26.03 -12.37
C LEU A 717 -5.87 25.55 -13.83
N ARG A 718 -7.10 25.44 -14.35
CA ARG A 718 -7.33 25.01 -15.75
C ARG A 718 -6.67 25.95 -16.76
N GLU A 719 -6.72 27.27 -16.55
CA GLU A 719 -6.04 28.25 -17.40
C GLU A 719 -4.51 28.12 -17.32
N ARG A 720 -3.96 27.88 -16.13
CA ARG A 720 -2.52 27.67 -15.93
C ARG A 720 -2.03 26.38 -16.56
N MET A 721 -2.88 25.35 -16.63
CA MET A 721 -2.57 24.08 -17.28
C MET A 721 -2.58 24.14 -18.83
N ARG A 722 -2.80 25.33 -19.45
CA ARG A 722 -2.66 25.49 -20.92
C ARG A 722 -1.29 25.04 -21.43
N VAL A 723 -0.24 25.20 -20.63
CA VAL A 723 1.13 24.81 -21.01
C VAL A 723 1.29 23.29 -21.19
N THR A 724 0.46 22.49 -20.52
CA THR A 724 0.49 21.02 -20.67
C THR A 724 -0.16 20.55 -21.98
N ARG A 725 -0.81 21.45 -22.71
CA ARG A 725 -1.45 21.20 -24.01
C ARG A 725 -0.52 21.46 -25.21
N GLU A 726 0.70 21.89 -24.97
CA GLU A 726 1.72 21.96 -26.03
C GLU A 726 2.02 20.54 -26.55
N ASP A 727 2.26 20.39 -27.85
CA ASP A 727 2.30 19.10 -28.55
C ASP A 727 3.15 18.05 -27.80
N TYR A 728 4.34 18.42 -27.39
CA TYR A 728 5.24 17.52 -26.65
C TYR A 728 4.67 17.10 -25.29
N CYS A 729 4.15 18.03 -24.52
CA CYS A 729 3.58 17.77 -23.19
C CYS A 729 2.29 16.98 -23.28
N TRP A 730 1.47 17.29 -24.29
CA TRP A 730 0.15 16.68 -24.48
C TRP A 730 0.21 15.18 -24.74
N THR A 731 1.31 14.66 -25.25
CA THR A 731 1.51 13.23 -25.45
C THR A 731 1.21 12.40 -24.18
N CYS A 732 1.67 12.87 -23.01
CA CYS A 732 1.38 12.23 -21.72
C CYS A 732 0.15 12.86 -21.02
N HIS A 733 0.04 14.20 -21.09
CA HIS A 733 -1.00 14.93 -20.34
C HIS A 733 -2.41 14.67 -20.82
N LYS A 734 -2.62 14.29 -22.09
CA LYS A 734 -3.94 13.87 -22.62
C LYS A 734 -4.56 12.70 -21.84
N LYS A 735 -3.74 11.86 -21.21
CA LYS A 735 -4.17 10.72 -20.42
C LYS A 735 -4.38 11.03 -18.93
N MET A 736 -3.94 12.19 -18.46
CA MET A 736 -3.98 12.58 -17.05
C MET A 736 -4.89 13.78 -16.79
N ASP A 737 -4.65 14.88 -17.49
CA ASP A 737 -5.29 16.16 -17.22
C ASP A 737 -6.83 16.07 -17.33
N PRO A 738 -7.39 15.46 -18.40
CA PRO A 738 -8.83 15.36 -18.54
C PRO A 738 -9.50 14.50 -17.45
N LEU A 739 -8.76 13.57 -16.83
CA LEU A 739 -9.25 12.74 -15.72
C LEU A 739 -9.19 13.47 -14.36
N GLY A 740 -8.25 14.40 -14.20
CA GLY A 740 -8.07 15.12 -12.95
C GLY A 740 -8.87 16.42 -12.84
N LEU A 741 -9.12 17.10 -13.97
CA LEU A 741 -9.85 18.35 -14.03
C LEU A 741 -11.31 18.27 -13.53
N PRO A 742 -12.04 17.17 -13.68
CA PRO A 742 -13.37 17.02 -13.07
C PRO A 742 -13.40 17.25 -11.55
N PHE A 743 -12.28 17.00 -10.87
CA PHE A 743 -12.15 17.19 -9.42
C PHE A 743 -11.93 18.66 -9.00
N GLU A 744 -11.91 19.61 -9.93
CA GLU A 744 -11.83 21.03 -9.60
C GLU A 744 -13.08 21.54 -8.85
N MET A 745 -14.15 20.74 -8.83
CA MET A 745 -15.28 20.96 -7.93
C MET A 745 -14.90 20.86 -6.43
N TYR A 746 -13.65 20.54 -6.11
CA TYR A 746 -13.10 20.55 -4.74
C TYR A 746 -11.84 21.41 -4.72
N ASN A 747 -11.65 22.14 -3.63
CA ASN A 747 -10.43 22.90 -3.43
C ASN A 747 -9.31 22.04 -2.79
N HIS A 748 -8.12 22.60 -2.66
CA HIS A 748 -6.94 21.92 -2.11
C HIS A 748 -7.06 21.49 -0.63
N ALA A 749 -8.08 21.97 0.07
CA ALA A 749 -8.44 21.51 1.42
C ALA A 749 -9.51 20.42 1.41
N GLY A 750 -10.01 20.02 0.24
CA GLY A 750 -11.04 18.99 0.10
C GLY A 750 -12.46 19.49 0.27
N LEU A 751 -12.70 20.81 0.38
CA LEU A 751 -14.05 21.40 0.43
C LEU A 751 -14.66 21.44 -0.97
N TYR A 752 -15.94 21.13 -1.08
CA TYR A 752 -16.71 21.34 -2.31
C TYR A 752 -16.77 22.83 -2.65
N ARG A 753 -16.63 23.19 -3.91
CA ARG A 753 -16.68 24.57 -4.40
C ARG A 753 -17.42 24.67 -5.73
N GLU A 754 -18.15 25.75 -5.92
CA GLU A 754 -18.84 26.11 -7.16
C GLU A 754 -18.11 27.24 -7.90
N LEU A 755 -17.23 27.96 -7.18
CA LEU A 755 -16.50 29.11 -7.73
C LEU A 755 -15.00 28.97 -7.48
N GLU A 756 -14.19 29.36 -8.46
CA GLU A 756 -12.76 29.61 -8.38
C GLU A 756 -12.48 31.04 -8.85
N LEU A 757 -11.80 31.87 -8.05
CA LEU A 757 -11.52 33.26 -8.35
C LEU A 757 -12.77 34.07 -8.72
N GLU A 758 -13.92 33.75 -8.06
CA GLU A 758 -15.24 34.37 -8.29
C GLU A 758 -15.95 33.98 -9.60
N GLU A 759 -15.36 33.12 -10.41
CA GLU A 759 -15.94 32.56 -11.63
C GLU A 759 -16.43 31.11 -11.40
N PRO A 760 -17.46 30.65 -12.13
CA PRO A 760 -17.93 29.26 -12.06
C PRO A 760 -16.81 28.29 -12.41
N VAL A 761 -16.62 27.25 -11.58
CA VAL A 761 -15.62 26.21 -11.83
C VAL A 761 -16.01 25.38 -13.05
N ASP A 762 -15.11 25.23 -14.00
CA ASP A 762 -15.26 24.27 -15.10
C ASP A 762 -14.80 22.88 -14.61
N THR A 763 -15.77 21.98 -14.43
CA THR A 763 -15.59 20.60 -13.94
C THR A 763 -15.62 19.57 -15.05
N THR A 764 -15.63 19.99 -16.32
CA THR A 764 -15.64 19.06 -17.45
C THR A 764 -14.33 18.33 -17.61
N GLY A 765 -14.39 17.13 -18.11
CA GLY A 765 -13.25 16.30 -18.41
C GLY A 765 -13.54 15.27 -19.50
N GLU A 766 -12.66 14.34 -19.67
CA GLU A 766 -12.79 13.32 -20.70
C GLU A 766 -11.99 12.07 -20.32
N ILE A 767 -12.51 10.88 -20.63
CA ILE A 767 -11.75 9.64 -20.60
C ILE A 767 -11.24 9.42 -22.01
N ILE A 768 -9.93 9.31 -22.17
CA ILE A 768 -9.26 9.18 -23.47
C ILE A 768 -8.35 7.96 -23.43
N ASP A 769 -8.44 7.13 -24.45
CA ASP A 769 -7.58 5.95 -24.63
C ASP A 769 -7.53 5.06 -23.39
N SER A 770 -8.69 4.81 -22.75
CA SER A 770 -8.79 3.97 -21.55
C SER A 770 -8.45 2.50 -21.81
N GLY A 771 -8.44 2.08 -23.09
CA GLY A 771 -8.39 0.68 -23.49
C GLY A 771 -9.75 -0.03 -23.42
N ASP A 772 -10.80 0.66 -23.02
CA ASP A 772 -12.20 0.23 -23.08
C ASP A 772 -13.00 1.33 -23.76
N PRO A 773 -13.31 1.20 -25.08
CA PRO A 773 -14.02 2.23 -25.81
C PRO A 773 -15.41 2.58 -25.24
N SER A 774 -15.97 1.75 -24.38
CA SER A 774 -17.25 2.03 -23.72
C SER A 774 -17.13 3.05 -22.60
N LEU A 775 -15.92 3.26 -22.10
CA LEU A 775 -15.61 4.27 -21.06
C LEU A 775 -15.23 5.61 -21.69
N ASP A 776 -14.65 5.62 -22.89
CA ASP A 776 -14.13 6.85 -23.51
C ASP A 776 -15.22 7.87 -23.79
N GLY A 777 -14.88 9.15 -23.64
CA GLY A 777 -15.74 10.29 -23.92
C GLY A 777 -15.81 11.30 -22.79
N GLU A 778 -16.53 12.41 -23.08
CA GLU A 778 -16.69 13.54 -22.19
C GLU A 778 -17.46 13.18 -20.91
N VAL A 779 -17.08 13.83 -19.80
CA VAL A 779 -17.74 13.79 -18.50
C VAL A 779 -17.95 15.21 -17.97
N GLY A 780 -19.09 15.45 -17.30
CA GLY A 780 -19.43 16.76 -16.79
C GLY A 780 -18.77 17.12 -15.45
N ASN A 781 -18.41 16.13 -14.64
CA ASN A 781 -17.80 16.33 -13.32
C ASN A 781 -17.21 15.03 -12.76
N ALA A 782 -16.60 15.12 -11.56
CA ALA A 782 -15.97 13.97 -10.91
C ALA A 782 -16.96 12.87 -10.52
N ILE A 783 -18.21 13.18 -10.22
CA ILE A 783 -19.22 12.18 -9.85
C ILE A 783 -19.53 11.28 -11.06
N GLU A 784 -19.83 11.90 -12.21
CA GLU A 784 -20.07 11.17 -13.45
C GLU A 784 -18.89 10.32 -13.88
N LEU A 785 -17.66 10.88 -13.75
CA LEU A 785 -16.42 10.12 -14.02
C LEU A 785 -16.31 8.87 -13.14
N ILE A 786 -16.54 9.01 -11.84
CA ILE A 786 -16.45 7.93 -10.86
C ILE A 786 -17.51 6.86 -11.14
N GLU A 787 -18.77 7.26 -11.38
CA GLU A 787 -19.87 6.34 -11.69
C GLU A 787 -19.57 5.52 -12.94
N ARG A 788 -19.07 6.17 -14.00
CA ARG A 788 -18.72 5.49 -15.26
C ARG A 788 -17.61 4.48 -15.06
N ILE A 789 -16.55 4.83 -14.34
CA ILE A 789 -15.43 3.92 -14.05
C ILE A 789 -15.86 2.77 -13.13
N ALA A 790 -16.74 3.01 -12.16
CA ALA A 790 -17.19 2.00 -11.20
C ALA A 790 -18.01 0.87 -11.84
N GLU A 791 -18.58 1.07 -13.02
CA GLU A 791 -19.30 0.05 -13.78
C GLU A 791 -18.39 -0.74 -14.74
N SER A 792 -17.11 -0.39 -14.82
CA SER A 792 -16.18 -0.98 -15.78
C SER A 792 -15.57 -2.29 -15.27
N GLU A 793 -15.65 -3.31 -16.12
CA GLU A 793 -14.92 -4.58 -15.90
C GLU A 793 -13.40 -4.36 -15.91
N ARG A 794 -12.92 -3.40 -16.71
CA ARG A 794 -11.52 -3.02 -16.73
C ARG A 794 -11.04 -2.51 -15.38
N ALA A 795 -11.84 -1.66 -14.71
CA ALA A 795 -11.50 -1.17 -13.37
C ALA A 795 -11.41 -2.31 -12.34
N GLU A 796 -12.30 -3.30 -12.40
CA GLU A 796 -12.20 -4.51 -11.56
C GLU A 796 -10.91 -5.31 -11.84
N GLN A 797 -10.56 -5.48 -13.12
CA GLN A 797 -9.35 -6.20 -13.53
C GLN A 797 -8.08 -5.46 -13.08
N VAL A 798 -8.06 -4.14 -13.19
CA VAL A 798 -6.95 -3.30 -12.71
C VAL A 798 -6.83 -3.35 -11.19
N PHE A 799 -7.93 -3.33 -10.46
CA PHE A 799 -7.95 -3.54 -9.01
C PHE A 799 -7.34 -4.91 -8.64
N VAL A 800 -7.67 -5.95 -9.36
CA VAL A 800 -7.07 -7.29 -9.16
C VAL A 800 -5.56 -7.28 -9.43
N ARG A 801 -5.08 -6.55 -10.46
CA ARG A 801 -3.63 -6.37 -10.71
C ARG A 801 -2.94 -5.72 -9.51
N HIS A 802 -3.53 -4.66 -8.92
CA HIS A 802 -2.96 -4.00 -7.75
C HIS A 802 -3.00 -4.89 -6.50
N ALA A 803 -4.08 -5.67 -6.30
CA ALA A 803 -4.13 -6.68 -5.24
C ALA A 803 -3.02 -7.73 -5.44
N PHE A 804 -2.83 -8.22 -6.65
CA PHE A 804 -1.73 -9.15 -6.97
C PHE A 804 -0.37 -8.55 -6.58
N ARG A 805 -0.07 -7.32 -7.01
CA ARG A 805 1.21 -6.64 -6.69
C ARG A 805 1.45 -6.55 -5.18
N PHE A 806 0.44 -6.16 -4.42
CA PHE A 806 0.54 -6.00 -2.98
C PHE A 806 0.85 -7.33 -2.27
N TRP A 807 0.13 -8.41 -2.61
CA TRP A 807 0.32 -9.70 -1.96
C TRP A 807 1.48 -10.51 -2.52
N MET A 808 1.78 -10.36 -3.81
CA MET A 808 2.93 -11.02 -4.41
C MET A 808 4.24 -10.26 -4.20
N GLY A 809 4.22 -8.97 -3.83
CA GLY A 809 5.39 -8.12 -3.66
C GLY A 809 6.21 -7.98 -4.94
N ARG A 810 5.56 -8.01 -6.08
CA ARG A 810 6.13 -7.80 -7.41
C ARG A 810 5.05 -7.43 -8.41
N ASN A 811 5.45 -6.81 -9.50
CA ASN A 811 4.55 -6.64 -10.62
C ASN A 811 4.23 -7.99 -11.29
N GLU A 812 3.11 -8.03 -11.95
CA GLU A 812 2.73 -9.14 -12.80
C GLU A 812 3.65 -9.24 -14.03
N THR A 813 3.76 -10.43 -14.53
CA THR A 813 4.34 -10.78 -15.84
C THR A 813 3.26 -11.46 -16.69
N LEU A 814 3.50 -11.63 -17.96
CA LEU A 814 2.52 -12.32 -18.83
C LEU A 814 2.24 -13.76 -18.38
N ASN A 815 3.22 -14.43 -17.74
CA ASN A 815 3.00 -15.75 -17.13
C ASN A 815 1.99 -15.75 -15.98
N ASP A 816 1.65 -14.60 -15.42
CA ASP A 816 0.65 -14.47 -14.36
C ASP A 816 -0.79 -14.32 -14.88
N ALA A 817 -0.99 -14.20 -16.19
CA ALA A 817 -2.32 -14.05 -16.79
C ALA A 817 -3.35 -15.08 -16.27
N PRO A 818 -3.05 -16.39 -16.19
CA PRO A 818 -4.00 -17.37 -15.66
C PRO A 818 -4.36 -17.10 -14.18
N VAL A 819 -3.43 -16.61 -13.38
CA VAL A 819 -3.67 -16.28 -11.96
C VAL A 819 -4.56 -15.04 -11.85
N LEU A 820 -4.28 -13.99 -12.61
CA LEU A 820 -5.09 -12.76 -12.63
C LEU A 820 -6.51 -13.02 -13.12
N GLN A 821 -6.66 -13.78 -14.19
CA GLN A 821 -7.97 -14.18 -14.71
C GLN A 821 -8.75 -15.04 -13.70
N ALA A 822 -8.09 -15.95 -12.98
CA ALA A 822 -8.73 -16.77 -11.96
C ALA A 822 -9.17 -15.90 -10.77
N ALA A 823 -8.33 -14.96 -10.34
CA ALA A 823 -8.61 -14.04 -9.25
C ALA A 823 -9.77 -13.08 -9.60
N HIS A 824 -9.79 -12.55 -10.83
CA HIS A 824 -10.90 -11.71 -11.30
C HIS A 824 -12.21 -12.52 -11.39
N ARG A 825 -12.17 -13.75 -11.92
CA ARG A 825 -13.37 -14.62 -11.92
C ARG A 825 -13.88 -14.91 -10.50
N ALA A 826 -13.00 -15.18 -9.54
CA ALA A 826 -13.37 -15.42 -8.14
C ALA A 826 -14.05 -14.18 -7.55
N TYR A 827 -13.47 -13.01 -7.75
CA TYR A 827 -14.02 -11.72 -7.34
C TYR A 827 -15.41 -11.49 -7.92
N LYS A 828 -15.54 -11.60 -9.25
CA LYS A 828 -16.80 -11.33 -9.97
C LYS A 828 -17.91 -12.35 -9.62
N GLN A 829 -17.60 -13.64 -9.55
CA GLN A 829 -18.57 -14.70 -9.24
C GLN A 829 -19.05 -14.67 -7.80
N SER A 830 -18.27 -14.12 -6.87
CA SER A 830 -18.66 -13.96 -5.47
C SER A 830 -19.44 -12.65 -5.20
N GLY A 831 -19.76 -11.86 -6.24
CA GLY A 831 -20.41 -10.56 -6.09
C GLY A 831 -19.47 -9.51 -5.51
N GLY A 832 -18.23 -9.46 -5.97
CA GLY A 832 -17.25 -8.46 -5.59
C GLY A 832 -16.65 -8.65 -4.19
N SER A 833 -16.50 -9.90 -3.72
CA SER A 833 -15.95 -10.23 -2.41
C SER A 833 -14.43 -10.09 -2.39
N MET A 834 -13.92 -9.28 -1.47
CA MET A 834 -12.48 -9.18 -1.19
C MET A 834 -11.92 -10.47 -0.60
N ASN A 835 -12.70 -11.18 0.20
CA ASN A 835 -12.26 -12.44 0.80
C ASN A 835 -12.03 -13.51 -0.26
N GLU A 836 -12.92 -13.67 -1.25
CA GLU A 836 -12.74 -14.64 -2.32
C GLU A 836 -11.60 -14.25 -3.28
N LEU A 837 -11.38 -12.96 -3.52
CA LEU A 837 -10.20 -12.47 -4.22
C LEU A 837 -8.92 -12.90 -3.49
N LEU A 838 -8.86 -12.72 -2.17
CA LEU A 838 -7.72 -13.12 -1.35
C LEU A 838 -7.50 -14.62 -1.33
N VAL A 839 -8.55 -15.42 -1.20
CA VAL A 839 -8.44 -16.89 -1.29
C VAL A 839 -7.82 -17.30 -2.63
N SER A 840 -8.29 -16.73 -3.74
CA SER A 840 -7.77 -17.04 -5.07
C SER A 840 -6.29 -16.65 -5.20
N LEU A 841 -5.90 -15.46 -4.77
CA LEU A 841 -4.53 -14.98 -4.85
C LEU A 841 -3.58 -15.79 -3.93
N LEU A 842 -3.95 -16.01 -2.68
CA LEU A 842 -3.08 -16.67 -1.68
C LEU A 842 -2.98 -18.19 -1.89
N THR A 843 -3.85 -18.77 -2.71
CA THR A 843 -3.75 -20.17 -3.14
C THR A 843 -3.12 -20.33 -4.53
N SER A 844 -2.74 -19.24 -5.18
CA SER A 844 -2.14 -19.27 -6.52
C SER A 844 -0.68 -19.75 -6.52
N ASP A 845 -0.19 -20.21 -7.65
CA ASP A 845 1.21 -20.59 -7.83
C ASP A 845 2.16 -19.39 -7.60
N ALA A 846 1.75 -18.19 -7.96
CA ALA A 846 2.52 -16.97 -7.72
C ALA A 846 2.79 -16.73 -6.22
N PHE A 847 1.85 -17.12 -5.34
CA PHE A 847 2.01 -17.02 -3.89
C PHE A 847 2.74 -18.22 -3.30
N LEU A 848 2.45 -19.42 -3.76
CA LEU A 848 2.93 -20.66 -3.14
C LEU A 848 4.36 -21.02 -3.52
N TYR A 849 4.80 -20.68 -4.73
CA TYR A 849 6.08 -21.12 -5.28
C TYR A 849 7.10 -20.00 -5.35
N ARG A 850 8.38 -20.39 -5.16
CA ARG A 850 9.53 -19.50 -5.38
C ARG A 850 10.48 -20.11 -6.41
N THR A 851 11.02 -19.25 -7.28
CA THR A 851 12.14 -19.61 -8.16
C THR A 851 13.43 -19.12 -7.50
N ARG A 852 14.39 -20.03 -7.34
CA ARG A 852 15.72 -19.68 -6.84
C ARG A 852 16.53 -19.05 -7.96
N SER A 853 17.26 -17.98 -7.67
CA SER A 853 18.22 -17.44 -8.63
C SER A 853 19.39 -18.43 -8.81
N ASP A 854 19.94 -18.54 -10.02
CA ASP A 854 21.08 -19.41 -10.30
C ASP A 854 22.31 -19.09 -9.44
N ALA A 855 22.46 -17.84 -8.99
CA ALA A 855 23.47 -17.44 -8.02
C ALA A 855 23.31 -18.12 -6.64
N ALA A 856 22.07 -18.38 -6.20
CA ALA A 856 21.82 -19.07 -4.93
C ALA A 856 22.06 -20.59 -5.02
N LEU A 857 22.11 -21.16 -6.22
CA LEU A 857 22.43 -22.56 -6.46
C LEU A 857 23.95 -22.82 -6.49
N ALA A 858 24.75 -21.80 -6.82
CA ALA A 858 26.22 -21.92 -6.86
C ALA A 858 26.87 -21.99 -5.47
N ASP A 859 26.22 -21.42 -4.43
CA ASP A 859 26.76 -21.44 -3.05
C ASP A 859 26.35 -22.68 -2.22
N THR A 860 25.60 -23.61 -2.80
CA THR A 860 25.20 -24.87 -2.12
C THR A 860 25.98 -26.09 -2.55
N HIS A 861 27.11 -25.95 -3.28
CA HIS A 861 28.04 -27.03 -3.64
C HIS A 861 29.36 -26.88 -2.98
#